data_bff077c281d2d4ab1d6017732f35949b
#
_entry.id   bff077c281d2d4ab1d6017732f35949b
#
_cell.length_a   1.000
_cell.length_b   1.000
_cell.length_c   1.000
_cell.angle_alpha   90.00
_cell.angle_beta   90.00
_cell.angle_gamma   90.00
#
_symmetry.space_group_name_H-M   'P 1'
#
loop_
_entity.id
_entity.type
_entity.pdbx_description
1 polymer ?
#
loop_
_entity_poly.entity_id
_entity_poly.type
_entity_poly.pdbx_seq_one_letter_code
_entity_poly.pdbx_strand_id
1 'polypeptide(L)'
;MPYRSHLMVCAGTGCVSNRSYKVKDALEQEIKKRALDKEVLVVATGCNGFCANGPILVVWPEGIFYQKLEVGDIPYLVEEHLLKGRPVPRLMFTPPVEKTPIPKMQDIGFFGKQVLFALRNRGIIDPEKIEDYIARDGYTALAKVLFSMEPEEVIDIVKKSGLRGRGGGGFPTGIKWETCRKAGREPRYVICNADEGDPGAFMDRSLIESDPHSVLEGMTIGAYAIGSQEGYVYIRKEYPLALERLHKAIDQARDYGLLGNDILGSSFSFDIEIHRGGGAFVCGESTALMASLEGRVGEPRAKYIHTVEHGLWDKPSNLNNVETWANVPLIINQGWETFAKVGTRKTGDLDSWGGSTGTKIFSLVGKINNTGLIEVPMGITLREIIFDIGGGIPGGRRFKAVQTGGPSGGCLPDRLLDLPVDFDRLAEVGSMMGSGGMIVMDENSCMVDVARYFVDFLKGESCGKCVPCREGLRAMSEILTRITKGEGKEGDVELLEEISQVMVDSALCALGTSAPNPVLSTIKYFREEYDAHIKDKVCPAAVCRSLTPCPCRHACLLDIDVPGYVGYIARGEYDKAAAIIREELPFPGICGRICHHPCEPKCRLGETADPIAIRDLKRFASDYEAAKGIKPVAKKGSPKKEKVAIIGSGPAGLTAGYYLGLDGYPVTVFETLPVAGGMLAIGIPDYLLPKKILNQEIEAIKASGVEIRTGVTVGKDITFSDLTQQGYKAIFVATGAHKPMKLGISGEEAQGVMAPVALLKPVNLGEKVKVGEKVAVIGGTNTALDCARTACRLGAKEVTLLYRRSKAEMPAGQEEIEAALAEGIKIEFMTAPSKILVKDNKVAGLECRRMRLEGFDSSGRKRPIPIPNSEFTLAVDTVIPAVNWEPDLSFLPAGDGFQVTKVATLVVDPETLQTSHVGVFAAGDVVTGPGTVLEAIAMGKLAARSISYYLRGEAMPKEKPAKAWTQVEAVVLSEEEIEKMKRPEMPVLAPDKRRGNFAEVELGLPTETAMAEARRCLRCDLSR
;
A
#
# COMPACT_ATOMS: atom_id res chain seq x y z
N MET A 1 -5.17 -11.71 48.51
CA MET A 1 -3.98 -12.21 47.83
C MET A 1 -3.93 -11.53 46.47
N PRO A 2 -2.78 -11.12 45.97
CA PRO A 2 -2.74 -10.58 44.61
C PRO A 2 -3.11 -11.67 43.60
N TYR A 3 -3.84 -11.30 42.55
CA TYR A 3 -4.18 -12.20 41.47
C TYR A 3 -2.88 -12.62 40.74
N ARG A 4 -2.80 -13.89 40.33
CA ARG A 4 -1.63 -14.40 39.57
C ARG A 4 -1.66 -13.95 38.11
N SER A 5 -2.83 -13.68 37.56
CA SER A 5 -3.00 -13.23 36.20
C SER A 5 -4.13 -12.20 36.07
N HIS A 6 -3.91 -11.21 35.22
CA HIS A 6 -4.91 -10.22 34.82
C HIS A 6 -5.22 -10.38 33.34
N LEU A 7 -6.48 -10.50 33.00
CA LEU A 7 -7.00 -10.63 31.64
C LEU A 7 -7.51 -9.26 31.16
N MET A 8 -6.66 -8.55 30.45
CA MET A 8 -6.92 -7.17 30.00
C MET A 8 -7.69 -7.20 28.68
N VAL A 9 -9.01 -7.06 28.75
CA VAL A 9 -9.90 -7.06 27.58
C VAL A 9 -10.09 -5.63 27.08
N CYS A 10 -9.76 -5.38 25.82
CA CYS A 10 -9.97 -4.07 25.21
C CYS A 10 -11.46 -3.74 25.07
N ALA A 11 -11.90 -2.64 25.71
CA ALA A 11 -13.26 -2.12 25.68
C ALA A 11 -13.36 -0.72 25.07
N GLY A 12 -12.49 -0.36 24.11
CA GLY A 12 -12.67 0.81 23.24
C GLY A 12 -13.69 0.52 22.14
N THR A 13 -14.29 1.58 21.58
CA THR A 13 -15.41 1.51 20.61
C THR A 13 -15.22 0.46 19.51
N GLY A 14 -14.04 0.35 18.89
CA GLY A 14 -13.80 -0.63 17.82
C GLY A 14 -13.93 -2.09 18.29
N CYS A 15 -13.40 -2.41 19.47
CA CYS A 15 -13.54 -3.74 20.07
C CYS A 15 -14.96 -4.01 20.58
N VAL A 16 -15.62 -2.99 21.13
CA VAL A 16 -17.03 -3.09 21.60
C VAL A 16 -17.96 -3.41 20.42
N SER A 17 -17.78 -2.72 19.29
CA SER A 17 -18.52 -3.02 18.05
C SER A 17 -18.28 -4.47 17.56
N ASN A 18 -17.10 -5.03 17.81
CA ASN A 18 -16.75 -6.42 17.56
C ASN A 18 -17.09 -7.36 18.75
N ARG A 19 -17.99 -6.95 19.63
CA ARG A 19 -18.55 -7.76 20.74
C ARG A 19 -17.58 -8.10 21.86
N SER A 20 -16.57 -7.24 22.15
CA SER A 20 -15.59 -7.50 23.22
C SER A 20 -16.20 -7.68 24.62
N TYR A 21 -17.32 -7.00 24.93
CA TYR A 21 -18.05 -7.24 26.18
C TYR A 21 -18.61 -8.65 26.27
N LYS A 22 -19.10 -9.25 25.18
CA LYS A 22 -19.52 -10.66 25.17
C LYS A 22 -18.35 -11.62 25.41
N VAL A 23 -17.16 -11.27 24.93
CA VAL A 23 -15.92 -12.02 25.19
C VAL A 23 -15.55 -11.89 26.68
N LYS A 24 -15.64 -10.67 27.24
CA LYS A 24 -15.40 -10.42 28.68
C LYS A 24 -16.36 -11.25 29.55
N ASP A 25 -17.65 -11.16 29.28
CA ASP A 25 -18.67 -11.89 30.03
C ASP A 25 -18.44 -13.41 29.98
N ALA A 26 -18.07 -13.94 28.84
CA ALA A 26 -17.73 -15.35 28.66
C ALA A 26 -16.47 -15.76 29.46
N LEU A 27 -15.46 -14.87 29.51
CA LEU A 27 -14.26 -15.07 30.35
C LEU A 27 -14.63 -15.13 31.82
N GLU A 28 -15.41 -14.17 32.32
CA GLU A 28 -15.84 -14.14 33.72
C GLU A 28 -16.64 -15.38 34.09
N GLN A 29 -17.57 -15.81 33.21
CA GLN A 29 -18.36 -17.02 33.41
C GLN A 29 -17.48 -18.28 33.44
N GLU A 30 -16.55 -18.45 32.51
CA GLU A 30 -15.69 -19.64 32.43
C GLU A 30 -14.68 -19.67 33.59
N ILE A 31 -14.13 -18.52 34.01
CA ILE A 31 -13.26 -18.37 35.20
C ILE A 31 -14.00 -18.78 36.46
N LYS A 32 -15.20 -18.29 36.67
CA LYS A 32 -16.05 -18.65 37.80
C LYS A 32 -16.42 -20.13 37.79
N LYS A 33 -16.81 -20.68 36.67
CA LYS A 33 -17.13 -22.10 36.46
C LYS A 33 -15.96 -23.01 36.83
N ARG A 34 -14.73 -22.56 36.62
CA ARG A 34 -13.49 -23.29 36.93
C ARG A 34 -12.88 -22.95 38.29
N ALA A 35 -13.58 -22.17 39.12
CA ALA A 35 -13.14 -21.70 40.43
C ALA A 35 -11.79 -20.95 40.41
N LEU A 36 -11.52 -20.20 39.35
CA LEU A 36 -10.32 -19.37 39.17
C LEU A 36 -10.52 -17.90 39.56
N ASP A 37 -11.71 -17.50 39.98
CA ASP A 37 -12.12 -16.12 40.29
C ASP A 37 -11.32 -15.46 41.43
N LYS A 38 -10.62 -16.26 42.25
CA LYS A 38 -9.71 -15.77 43.29
C LYS A 38 -8.25 -15.62 42.84
N GLU A 39 -7.91 -16.12 41.65
CA GLU A 39 -6.56 -16.15 41.11
C GLU A 39 -6.40 -15.32 39.83
N VAL A 40 -7.49 -15.11 39.09
CA VAL A 40 -7.51 -14.46 37.81
C VAL A 40 -8.53 -13.34 37.80
N LEU A 41 -8.10 -12.12 37.48
CA LEU A 41 -8.95 -10.94 37.35
C LEU A 41 -9.19 -10.60 35.87
N VAL A 42 -10.45 -10.41 35.51
CA VAL A 42 -10.80 -9.85 34.18
C VAL A 42 -11.00 -8.35 34.30
N VAL A 43 -10.28 -7.58 33.49
CA VAL A 43 -10.34 -6.12 33.50
C VAL A 43 -10.78 -5.63 32.11
N ALA A 44 -11.83 -4.79 32.10
CA ALA A 44 -12.19 -4.06 30.89
C ALA A 44 -11.30 -2.82 30.78
N THR A 45 -10.34 -2.83 29.86
CA THR A 45 -9.42 -1.69 29.68
C THR A 45 -9.95 -0.70 28.65
N GLY A 46 -9.35 0.49 28.59
CA GLY A 46 -9.54 1.41 27.50
C GLY A 46 -9.06 0.84 26.15
N CYS A 47 -9.10 1.68 25.11
CA CYS A 47 -8.69 1.28 23.76
C CYS A 47 -7.22 0.86 23.74
N ASN A 48 -6.94 -0.35 23.24
CA ASN A 48 -5.56 -0.84 23.05
C ASN A 48 -4.84 -0.22 21.84
N GLY A 49 -5.59 0.40 20.93
CA GLY A 49 -5.08 1.08 19.74
C GLY A 49 -4.93 0.19 18.51
N PHE A 50 -4.93 -1.13 18.61
CA PHE A 50 -4.76 -2.02 17.45
C PHE A 50 -6.11 -2.47 16.88
N CYS A 51 -6.88 -1.53 16.34
CA CYS A 51 -8.31 -1.68 16.03
C CYS A 51 -8.60 -2.77 14.98
N ALA A 52 -7.72 -2.98 13.99
CA ALA A 52 -7.89 -4.02 12.97
C ALA A 52 -7.93 -5.46 13.54
N ASN A 53 -7.47 -5.65 14.79
CA ASN A 53 -7.31 -6.97 15.40
C ASN A 53 -8.23 -7.21 16.61
N GLY A 54 -9.23 -6.36 16.80
CA GLY A 54 -10.24 -6.53 17.85
C GLY A 54 -11.21 -7.68 17.60
N PRO A 55 -11.79 -8.28 18.68
CA PRO A 55 -11.52 -8.10 20.10
C PRO A 55 -10.13 -8.55 20.55
N ILE A 56 -9.49 -7.74 21.41
CA ILE A 56 -8.13 -7.97 21.91
C ILE A 56 -8.17 -8.35 23.37
N LEU A 57 -7.32 -9.31 23.75
CA LEU A 57 -7.02 -9.70 25.12
C LEU A 57 -5.51 -9.75 25.34
N VAL A 58 -5.03 -9.12 26.39
CA VAL A 58 -3.64 -9.27 26.86
C VAL A 58 -3.62 -9.94 28.22
N VAL A 59 -2.84 -11.00 28.35
CA VAL A 59 -2.68 -11.75 29.59
C VAL A 59 -1.43 -11.27 30.32
N TRP A 60 -1.58 -10.65 31.48
CA TRP A 60 -0.49 -10.20 32.35
C TRP A 60 -0.28 -11.17 33.53
N PRO A 61 0.99 -11.40 33.99
CA PRO A 61 2.21 -10.64 33.64
C PRO A 61 2.96 -11.12 32.38
N GLU A 62 2.55 -12.23 31.75
CA GLU A 62 3.28 -12.83 30.62
C GLU A 62 3.34 -11.91 29.38
N GLY A 63 2.39 -10.99 29.25
CA GLY A 63 2.26 -10.08 28.10
C GLY A 63 1.78 -10.78 26.83
N ILE A 64 1.11 -11.93 26.95
CA ILE A 64 0.62 -12.70 25.80
C ILE A 64 -0.56 -11.98 25.15
N PHE A 65 -0.46 -11.74 23.84
CA PHE A 65 -1.43 -10.98 23.06
C PHE A 65 -2.32 -11.90 22.21
N TYR A 66 -3.61 -11.78 22.40
CA TYR A 66 -4.63 -12.49 21.61
C TYR A 66 -5.51 -11.51 20.85
N GLN A 67 -5.89 -11.88 19.63
CA GLN A 67 -6.66 -11.07 18.69
C GLN A 67 -7.88 -11.79 18.14
N LYS A 68 -8.85 -10.99 17.62
CA LYS A 68 -10.05 -11.50 16.91
C LYS A 68 -10.77 -12.59 17.68
N LEU A 69 -10.87 -12.40 18.98
CA LEU A 69 -11.48 -13.41 19.87
C LEU A 69 -12.98 -13.50 19.66
N GLU A 70 -13.47 -14.72 19.64
CA GLU A 70 -14.88 -15.04 19.67
C GLU A 70 -15.26 -15.71 20.98
N VAL A 71 -16.56 -15.65 21.35
CA VAL A 71 -17.09 -16.29 22.57
C VAL A 71 -16.77 -17.79 22.60
N GLY A 72 -16.80 -18.45 21.44
CA GLY A 72 -16.48 -19.87 21.29
C GLY A 72 -15.03 -20.25 21.59
N ASP A 73 -14.10 -19.29 21.55
CA ASP A 73 -12.67 -19.53 21.85
C ASP A 73 -12.38 -19.62 23.35
N ILE A 74 -13.23 -19.01 24.17
CA ILE A 74 -12.95 -18.76 25.57
C ILE A 74 -12.76 -20.04 26.39
N PRO A 75 -13.62 -21.07 26.30
CA PRO A 75 -13.41 -22.30 27.07
C PRO A 75 -12.06 -22.97 26.75
N TYR A 76 -11.65 -22.96 25.48
CA TYR A 76 -10.38 -23.53 25.05
C TYR A 76 -9.19 -22.70 25.52
N LEU A 77 -9.29 -21.37 25.45
CA LEU A 77 -8.25 -20.44 25.92
C LEU A 77 -8.00 -20.59 27.41
N VAL A 78 -9.06 -20.65 28.23
CA VAL A 78 -8.96 -20.84 29.69
C VAL A 78 -8.33 -22.19 30.01
N GLU A 79 -8.73 -23.24 29.31
CA GLU A 79 -8.19 -24.60 29.53
C GLU A 79 -6.70 -24.69 29.18
N GLU A 80 -6.31 -24.21 27.98
CA GLU A 80 -4.94 -24.38 27.52
C GLU A 80 -3.98 -23.36 28.15
N HIS A 81 -4.36 -22.09 28.21
CA HIS A 81 -3.43 -21.06 28.70
C HIS A 81 -3.47 -20.95 30.23
N LEU A 82 -4.65 -20.75 30.84
CA LEU A 82 -4.71 -20.44 32.27
C LEU A 82 -4.53 -21.67 33.14
N LEU A 83 -5.01 -22.85 32.73
CA LEU A 83 -4.89 -24.09 33.52
C LEU A 83 -3.63 -24.88 33.15
N LYS A 84 -3.27 -24.98 31.88
CA LYS A 84 -2.14 -25.81 31.41
C LYS A 84 -0.87 -25.03 31.13
N GLY A 85 -0.89 -23.70 31.19
CA GLY A 85 0.25 -22.83 30.90
C GLY A 85 0.71 -22.86 29.45
N ARG A 86 -0.17 -23.23 28.50
CA ARG A 86 0.16 -23.34 27.07
C ARG A 86 -0.58 -22.26 26.29
N PRO A 87 0.08 -21.17 25.91
CA PRO A 87 -0.52 -20.14 25.06
C PRO A 87 -1.06 -20.71 23.74
N VAL A 88 -2.13 -20.12 23.20
CA VAL A 88 -2.89 -20.63 22.04
C VAL A 88 -2.43 -19.96 20.74
N PRO A 89 -1.55 -20.57 19.91
CA PRO A 89 -0.93 -19.90 18.78
C PRO A 89 -1.93 -19.40 17.72
N ARG A 90 -3.03 -20.12 17.47
CA ARG A 90 -4.05 -19.74 16.48
C ARG A 90 -4.77 -18.42 16.78
N LEU A 91 -4.75 -17.98 18.04
CA LEU A 91 -5.38 -16.74 18.51
C LEU A 91 -4.38 -15.58 18.65
N MET A 92 -3.08 -15.83 18.44
CA MET A 92 -2.04 -14.82 18.53
C MET A 92 -1.97 -13.98 17.26
N PHE A 93 -1.34 -12.81 17.37
CA PHE A 93 -1.07 -12.00 16.20
C PHE A 93 -0.09 -12.71 15.26
N THR A 94 -0.48 -12.81 14.00
CA THR A 94 0.34 -13.39 12.95
C THR A 94 0.53 -12.37 11.86
N PRO A 95 1.77 -11.88 11.62
CA PRO A 95 2.03 -10.94 10.54
C PRO A 95 1.60 -11.52 9.19
N PRO A 96 1.00 -10.72 8.30
CA PRO A 96 0.49 -11.20 7.00
C PRO A 96 1.55 -11.89 6.13
N VAL A 97 2.81 -11.46 6.25
CA VAL A 97 3.93 -11.92 5.41
C VAL A 97 4.67 -13.11 6.03
N GLU A 98 4.99 -13.04 7.33
CA GLU A 98 5.86 -14.02 8.00
C GLU A 98 5.11 -15.30 8.42
N LYS A 99 3.80 -15.21 8.58
CA LYS A 99 2.91 -16.32 8.98
C LYS A 99 3.31 -17.06 10.28
N THR A 100 4.20 -16.47 11.09
CA THR A 100 4.61 -17.01 12.38
C THR A 100 3.92 -16.25 13.49
N PRO A 101 3.19 -16.90 14.42
CA PRO A 101 2.55 -16.22 15.54
C PRO A 101 3.55 -15.54 16.46
N ILE A 102 3.26 -14.28 16.84
CA ILE A 102 4.06 -13.51 17.80
C ILE A 102 3.32 -13.51 19.14
N PRO A 103 3.85 -14.18 20.18
CA PRO A 103 3.13 -14.32 21.43
C PRO A 103 3.01 -13.03 22.24
N LYS A 104 4.12 -12.28 22.39
CA LYS A 104 4.17 -11.13 23.29
C LYS A 104 3.84 -9.83 22.59
N MET A 105 3.00 -9.03 23.21
CA MET A 105 2.58 -7.71 22.72
C MET A 105 3.78 -6.81 22.35
N GLN A 106 4.81 -6.77 23.18
CA GLN A 106 6.00 -5.94 22.98
C GLN A 106 6.83 -6.31 21.75
N ASP A 107 6.74 -7.58 21.30
CA ASP A 107 7.49 -8.09 20.16
C ASP A 107 6.74 -7.83 18.82
N ILE A 108 5.49 -7.40 18.90
CA ILE A 108 4.71 -7.00 17.72
C ILE A 108 5.20 -5.64 17.24
N GLY A 109 5.66 -5.55 15.98
CA GLY A 109 6.21 -4.32 15.40
C GLY A 109 5.32 -3.08 15.54
N PHE A 110 3.99 -3.27 15.56
CA PHE A 110 3.03 -2.19 15.82
C PHE A 110 3.28 -1.47 17.14
N PHE A 111 3.69 -2.18 18.20
CA PHE A 111 3.93 -1.58 19.52
C PHE A 111 5.39 -1.17 19.75
N GLY A 112 6.34 -1.80 19.06
CA GLY A 112 7.77 -1.74 19.39
C GLY A 112 8.46 -0.39 19.21
N LYS A 113 7.96 0.49 18.31
CA LYS A 113 8.54 1.84 18.07
C LYS A 113 7.70 2.98 18.65
N GLN A 114 6.64 2.68 19.38
CA GLN A 114 5.78 3.68 20.00
C GLN A 114 6.40 4.18 21.31
N VAL A 115 6.23 5.46 21.58
CA VAL A 115 6.59 6.12 22.85
C VAL A 115 5.31 6.70 23.42
N LEU A 116 4.85 6.16 24.54
CA LEU A 116 3.53 6.49 25.10
C LEU A 116 3.67 7.55 26.20
N PHE A 117 3.23 8.77 25.95
CA PHE A 117 3.09 9.87 26.90
C PHE A 117 1.61 10.12 27.23
N ALA A 118 0.83 10.51 26.25
CA ALA A 118 -0.60 10.70 26.44
C ALA A 118 -1.36 9.36 26.58
N LEU A 119 -0.93 8.32 25.85
CA LEU A 119 -1.50 6.97 25.91
C LEU A 119 -0.80 6.04 26.93
N ARG A 120 -0.11 6.58 27.95
CA ARG A 120 0.69 5.82 28.93
C ARG A 120 -0.12 4.74 29.70
N ASN A 121 -1.42 4.93 29.87
CA ASN A 121 -2.32 4.02 30.56
C ASN A 121 -3.10 3.10 29.61
N ARG A 122 -2.82 3.15 28.31
CA ARG A 122 -3.52 2.41 27.27
C ARG A 122 -3.46 0.89 27.48
N GLY A 123 -4.63 0.25 27.57
CA GLY A 123 -4.74 -1.19 27.76
C GLY A 123 -4.27 -1.71 29.14
N ILE A 124 -4.10 -0.82 30.12
CA ILE A 124 -3.59 -1.15 31.46
C ILE A 124 -4.65 -0.90 32.54
N ILE A 125 -5.30 0.26 32.54
CA ILE A 125 -6.29 0.63 33.56
C ILE A 125 -7.73 0.34 33.12
N ASP A 126 -8.62 0.17 34.09
CA ASP A 126 -10.06 0.27 33.91
C ASP A 126 -10.45 1.77 33.89
N PRO A 127 -10.86 2.35 32.75
CA PRO A 127 -11.15 3.78 32.67
C PRO A 127 -12.39 4.20 33.47
N GLU A 128 -13.12 3.23 34.01
CA GLU A 128 -14.29 3.45 34.82
C GLU A 128 -14.01 3.44 36.33
N LYS A 129 -12.71 3.33 36.70
CA LYS A 129 -12.24 3.30 38.11
C LYS A 129 -11.15 4.34 38.32
N ILE A 130 -11.45 5.36 39.08
CA ILE A 130 -10.51 6.41 39.44
C ILE A 130 -9.29 5.86 40.22
N GLU A 131 -9.50 4.80 41.02
CA GLU A 131 -8.46 4.17 41.81
C GLU A 131 -7.33 3.60 40.93
N ASP A 132 -7.66 3.06 39.76
CA ASP A 132 -6.68 2.55 38.83
C ASP A 132 -5.79 3.69 38.26
N TYR A 133 -6.38 4.86 38.02
CA TYR A 133 -5.64 6.05 37.60
C TYR A 133 -4.75 6.58 38.74
N ILE A 134 -5.27 6.68 39.96
CA ILE A 134 -4.53 7.10 41.14
C ILE A 134 -3.37 6.16 41.43
N ALA A 135 -3.56 4.84 41.30
CA ALA A 135 -2.50 3.84 41.48
C ALA A 135 -1.35 3.99 40.45
N ARG A 136 -1.54 4.78 39.43
CA ARG A 136 -0.53 5.12 38.41
C ARG A 136 -0.09 6.57 38.45
N ASP A 137 0.03 7.11 39.64
CA ASP A 137 0.43 8.51 39.92
C ASP A 137 -0.56 9.58 39.44
N GLY A 138 -1.82 9.18 39.18
CA GLY A 138 -2.89 10.11 38.83
C GLY A 138 -3.19 11.08 39.95
N TYR A 139 -3.49 12.34 39.56
CA TYR A 139 -3.72 13.49 40.45
C TYR A 139 -2.52 13.90 41.33
N THR A 140 -1.39 13.21 41.23
CA THR A 140 -0.16 13.61 41.92
C THR A 140 0.36 14.94 41.39
N ALA A 141 0.26 15.16 40.08
CA ALA A 141 0.62 16.42 39.46
C ALA A 141 -0.24 17.59 39.95
N LEU A 142 -1.55 17.36 40.08
CA LEU A 142 -2.48 18.35 40.63
C LEU A 142 -2.14 18.69 42.09
N ALA A 143 -1.90 17.68 42.95
CA ALA A 143 -1.49 17.90 44.32
C ALA A 143 -0.19 18.71 44.43
N LYS A 144 0.82 18.35 43.61
CA LYS A 144 2.08 19.08 43.53
C LYS A 144 1.86 20.55 43.16
N VAL A 145 1.03 20.81 42.16
CA VAL A 145 0.69 22.17 41.70
C VAL A 145 0.00 22.99 42.81
N LEU A 146 -1.03 22.43 43.45
CA LEU A 146 -1.84 23.16 44.42
C LEU A 146 -1.09 23.49 45.72
N PHE A 147 -0.12 22.65 46.12
CA PHE A 147 0.56 22.82 47.42
C PHE A 147 2.00 23.31 47.34
N SER A 148 2.60 23.31 46.15
CA SER A 148 4.04 23.53 46.02
C SER A 148 4.47 24.46 44.87
N MET A 149 3.49 24.99 44.12
CA MET A 149 3.82 25.81 42.94
C MET A 149 2.89 27.02 42.82
N GLU A 150 3.46 28.15 42.40
CA GLU A 150 2.69 29.32 42.01
C GLU A 150 2.16 29.16 40.56
N PRO A 151 1.01 29.75 40.21
CA PRO A 151 0.45 29.64 38.87
C PRO A 151 1.40 30.02 37.73
N GLU A 152 2.26 31.00 37.94
CA GLU A 152 3.26 31.45 36.96
C GLU A 152 4.36 30.40 36.74
N GLU A 153 4.74 29.66 37.79
CA GLU A 153 5.71 28.55 37.68
C GLU A 153 5.17 27.40 36.86
N VAL A 154 3.88 27.09 37.02
CA VAL A 154 3.19 26.09 36.19
C VAL A 154 3.20 26.48 34.73
N ILE A 155 2.89 27.74 34.41
CA ILE A 155 2.94 28.30 33.06
C ILE A 155 4.36 28.19 32.48
N ASP A 156 5.38 28.54 33.30
CA ASP A 156 6.78 28.51 32.87
C ASP A 156 7.26 27.07 32.56
N ILE A 157 6.87 26.10 33.36
CA ILE A 157 7.14 24.67 33.07
C ILE A 157 6.51 24.25 31.76
N VAL A 158 5.26 24.58 31.50
CA VAL A 158 4.59 24.26 30.23
C VAL A 158 5.25 24.99 29.05
N LYS A 159 5.73 26.22 29.22
CA LYS A 159 6.52 26.94 28.19
C LYS A 159 7.83 26.22 27.91
N LYS A 160 8.61 25.87 28.96
CA LYS A 160 9.89 25.18 28.85
C LYS A 160 9.77 23.81 28.21
N SER A 161 8.66 23.09 28.48
CA SER A 161 8.41 21.79 27.84
C SER A 161 8.31 21.87 26.32
N GLY A 162 7.99 23.06 25.77
CA GLY A 162 7.75 23.25 24.35
C GLY A 162 6.46 22.60 23.84
N LEU A 163 5.52 22.25 24.73
CA LEU A 163 4.24 21.66 24.33
C LEU A 163 3.50 22.59 23.39
N ARG A 164 3.29 22.15 22.16
CA ARG A 164 2.43 22.80 21.16
C ARG A 164 1.05 22.15 21.15
N GLY A 165 0.01 22.90 20.85
CA GLY A 165 -1.37 22.40 20.77
C GLY A 165 -1.51 21.22 19.81
N ARG A 166 -2.13 20.12 20.25
CA ARG A 166 -2.25 18.85 19.52
C ARG A 166 -3.48 18.77 18.61
N GLY A 167 -4.36 19.76 18.64
CA GLY A 167 -5.57 19.82 17.80
C GLY A 167 -5.36 20.34 16.38
N GLY A 168 -4.13 20.51 15.91
CA GLY A 168 -3.83 20.83 14.52
C GLY A 168 -3.02 22.10 14.29
N GLY A 169 -3.34 23.22 14.96
CA GLY A 169 -2.67 24.51 14.74
C GLY A 169 -1.28 24.63 15.35
N GLY A 170 -0.88 23.76 16.26
CA GLY A 170 0.47 23.72 16.82
C GLY A 170 0.91 24.98 17.58
N PHE A 171 0.00 25.82 18.08
CA PHE A 171 0.35 27.03 18.84
C PHE A 171 0.95 26.66 20.20
N PRO A 172 2.02 27.34 20.70
CA PRO A 172 2.65 27.04 21.98
C PRO A 172 1.65 27.18 23.16
N THR A 173 1.44 26.08 23.88
CA THR A 173 0.42 25.98 24.93
C THR A 173 0.70 26.92 26.09
N GLY A 174 1.93 26.98 26.59
CA GLY A 174 2.29 27.82 27.71
C GLY A 174 2.17 29.34 27.42
N ILE A 175 2.44 29.78 26.18
CA ILE A 175 2.22 31.16 25.76
C ILE A 175 0.73 31.48 25.75
N LYS A 176 -0.10 30.57 25.29
CA LYS A 176 -1.55 30.68 25.29
C LYS A 176 -2.10 30.87 26.70
N TRP A 177 -1.62 30.08 27.66
CA TRP A 177 -1.99 30.18 29.07
C TRP A 177 -1.55 31.50 29.68
N GLU A 178 -0.32 31.93 29.43
CA GLU A 178 0.22 33.20 29.90
C GLU A 178 -0.64 34.39 29.42
N THR A 179 -0.98 34.41 28.13
CA THR A 179 -1.81 35.45 27.53
C THR A 179 -3.20 35.49 28.18
N CYS A 180 -3.84 34.29 28.34
CA CYS A 180 -5.16 34.21 29.00
C CYS A 180 -5.14 34.71 30.45
N ARG A 181 -4.07 34.36 31.22
CA ARG A 181 -3.89 34.83 32.59
C ARG A 181 -3.71 36.36 32.66
N LYS A 182 -2.96 36.95 31.73
CA LYS A 182 -2.67 38.39 31.67
C LYS A 182 -3.83 39.24 31.10
N ALA A 183 -4.88 38.63 30.58
CA ALA A 183 -5.94 39.37 29.85
C ALA A 183 -6.78 40.31 30.67
N GLY A 184 -6.57 40.48 31.99
CA GLY A 184 -7.14 41.53 32.83
C GLY A 184 -8.66 41.52 33.00
N ARG A 185 -9.37 40.48 32.56
CA ARG A 185 -10.82 40.32 32.63
C ARG A 185 -11.17 39.04 33.39
N GLU A 186 -12.32 39.01 34.05
CA GLU A 186 -12.83 37.83 34.76
C GLU A 186 -14.34 37.68 34.46
N PRO A 187 -14.92 36.50 34.62
CA PRO A 187 -14.26 35.20 34.84
C PRO A 187 -13.40 34.75 33.65
N ARG A 188 -12.52 33.76 33.86
CA ARG A 188 -11.76 33.06 32.81
C ARG A 188 -12.32 31.65 32.66
N TYR A 189 -12.27 31.11 31.46
CA TYR A 189 -12.80 29.76 31.14
C TYR A 189 -11.73 28.82 30.63
N VAL A 190 -11.80 27.54 31.05
CA VAL A 190 -11.02 26.44 30.49
C VAL A 190 -11.92 25.61 29.59
N ILE A 191 -11.49 25.34 28.36
CA ILE A 191 -12.26 24.57 27.39
C ILE A 191 -11.43 23.42 26.83
N CYS A 192 -12.00 22.22 26.92
CA CYS A 192 -11.47 21.05 26.23
C CYS A 192 -12.22 20.87 24.90
N ASN A 193 -11.50 20.99 23.79
CA ASN A 193 -12.03 20.72 22.46
C ASN A 193 -11.89 19.22 22.15
N ALA A 194 -13.00 18.51 22.21
CA ALA A 194 -13.16 17.11 21.83
C ALA A 194 -14.10 16.96 20.61
N ASP A 195 -14.17 18.00 19.76
CA ASP A 195 -14.92 17.99 18.49
C ASP A 195 -14.04 17.44 17.36
N GLU A 196 -13.74 16.15 17.42
CA GLU A 196 -12.90 15.43 16.44
C GLU A 196 -13.73 15.04 15.23
N GLY A 197 -13.74 15.87 14.19
CA GLY A 197 -14.58 15.70 13.00
C GLY A 197 -13.88 15.18 11.76
N ASP A 198 -12.57 14.99 11.78
CA ASP A 198 -11.79 14.54 10.63
C ASP A 198 -12.17 13.12 10.20
N PRO A 199 -12.41 12.84 8.90
CA PRO A 199 -12.63 11.49 8.42
C PRO A 199 -11.47 10.56 8.75
N GLY A 200 -11.76 9.45 9.47
CA GLY A 200 -10.76 8.49 9.90
C GLY A 200 -9.99 8.83 11.17
N ALA A 201 -10.22 10.00 11.77
CA ALA A 201 -9.65 10.39 13.07
C ALA A 201 -10.46 9.82 14.24
N PHE A 202 -9.76 9.31 15.26
CA PHE A 202 -10.37 8.79 16.50
C PHE A 202 -9.41 8.85 17.70
N MET A 203 -8.46 9.79 17.70
CA MET A 203 -7.45 9.95 18.74
C MET A 203 -8.07 10.44 20.03
N ASP A 204 -8.80 11.56 19.97
CA ASP A 204 -9.41 12.22 21.13
C ASP A 204 -10.48 11.34 21.75
N ARG A 205 -11.34 10.73 20.94
CA ARG A 205 -12.30 9.74 21.39
C ARG A 205 -11.66 8.61 22.16
N SER A 206 -10.63 8.00 21.57
CA SER A 206 -9.95 6.86 22.16
C SER A 206 -9.21 7.21 23.45
N LEU A 207 -8.67 8.42 23.54
CA LEU A 207 -8.02 8.91 24.74
C LEU A 207 -9.03 9.09 25.89
N ILE A 208 -10.18 9.73 25.63
CA ILE A 208 -11.26 9.86 26.61
C ILE A 208 -11.81 8.48 27.01
N GLU A 209 -11.96 7.55 26.05
CA GLU A 209 -12.40 6.17 26.35
C GLU A 209 -11.39 5.38 27.18
N SER A 210 -10.10 5.76 27.16
CA SER A 210 -9.02 4.99 27.80
C SER A 210 -8.55 5.57 29.12
N ASP A 211 -8.52 6.91 29.23
CA ASP A 211 -7.95 7.62 30.37
C ASP A 211 -8.58 9.02 30.52
N PRO A 212 -9.89 9.11 30.84
CA PRO A 212 -10.56 10.41 30.97
C PRO A 212 -9.97 11.25 32.09
N HIS A 213 -9.46 10.63 33.17
CA HIS A 213 -8.91 11.34 34.32
C HIS A 213 -7.64 12.13 33.99
N SER A 214 -6.81 11.66 33.04
CA SER A 214 -5.63 12.42 32.61
C SER A 214 -5.99 13.74 31.94
N VAL A 215 -7.12 13.78 31.24
CA VAL A 215 -7.67 15.01 30.64
C VAL A 215 -8.23 15.94 31.70
N LEU A 216 -9.02 15.41 32.65
CA LEU A 216 -9.60 16.17 33.76
C LEU A 216 -8.53 16.78 34.66
N GLU A 217 -7.50 16.02 35.04
CA GLU A 217 -6.37 16.50 35.82
C GLU A 217 -5.62 17.62 35.07
N GLY A 218 -5.35 17.44 33.75
CA GLY A 218 -4.72 18.47 32.93
C GLY A 218 -5.54 19.77 32.84
N MET A 219 -6.87 19.66 32.69
CA MET A 219 -7.79 20.82 32.72
C MET A 219 -7.75 21.55 34.06
N THR A 220 -7.77 20.79 35.16
CA THR A 220 -7.74 21.36 36.53
C THR A 220 -6.42 22.09 36.82
N ILE A 221 -5.27 21.52 36.38
CA ILE A 221 -3.96 22.18 36.46
C ILE A 221 -3.95 23.48 35.62
N GLY A 222 -4.52 23.42 34.40
CA GLY A 222 -4.63 24.58 33.53
C GLY A 222 -5.55 25.67 34.13
N ALA A 223 -6.63 25.27 34.78
CA ALA A 223 -7.53 26.18 35.49
C ALA A 223 -6.82 26.90 36.62
N TYR A 224 -6.07 26.21 37.47
CA TYR A 224 -5.24 26.82 38.48
C TYR A 224 -4.24 27.82 37.90
N ALA A 225 -3.55 27.41 36.85
CA ALA A 225 -2.52 28.22 36.20
C ALA A 225 -3.05 29.54 35.63
N ILE A 226 -4.26 29.55 35.05
CA ILE A 226 -4.86 30.76 34.47
C ILE A 226 -5.78 31.50 35.44
N GLY A 227 -6.16 30.91 36.59
CA GLY A 227 -7.12 31.46 37.55
C GLY A 227 -8.55 31.32 37.07
N SER A 228 -8.97 30.14 36.63
CA SER A 228 -10.34 29.83 36.23
C SER A 228 -11.02 28.96 37.26
N GLN A 229 -12.36 29.12 37.41
CA GLN A 229 -13.18 28.29 38.26
C GLN A 229 -14.18 27.41 37.49
N GLU A 230 -14.32 27.64 36.20
CA GLU A 230 -15.26 26.94 35.33
C GLU A 230 -14.59 26.36 34.08
N GLY A 231 -14.94 25.10 33.80
CA GLY A 231 -14.45 24.39 32.63
C GLY A 231 -15.54 23.70 31.81
N TYR A 232 -15.29 23.55 30.50
CA TYR A 232 -16.23 22.94 29.59
C TYR A 232 -15.52 21.90 28.74
N VAL A 233 -16.10 20.67 28.62
CA VAL A 233 -15.69 19.72 27.61
C VAL A 233 -16.72 19.71 26.49
N TYR A 234 -16.31 20.19 25.31
CA TYR A 234 -17.15 20.17 24.12
C TYR A 234 -16.85 18.91 23.33
N ILE A 235 -17.80 17.95 23.31
CA ILE A 235 -17.63 16.63 22.75
C ILE A 235 -18.76 16.29 21.79
N ARG A 236 -18.46 15.56 20.71
CA ARG A 236 -19.44 15.14 19.70
C ARG A 236 -20.46 14.16 20.26
N LYS A 237 -21.73 14.32 19.85
CA LYS A 237 -22.82 13.38 20.23
C LYS A 237 -22.62 11.96 19.70
N GLU A 238 -21.81 11.81 18.64
CA GLU A 238 -21.49 10.51 17.99
C GLU A 238 -20.54 9.64 18.84
N TYR A 239 -20.05 10.13 19.98
CA TYR A 239 -19.14 9.41 20.87
C TYR A 239 -19.80 8.94 22.16
N PRO A 240 -20.82 8.04 22.11
CA PRO A 240 -21.61 7.69 23.29
C PRO A 240 -20.77 7.05 24.40
N LEU A 241 -19.82 6.15 24.08
CA LEU A 241 -18.95 5.52 25.07
C LEU A 241 -18.01 6.51 25.76
N ALA A 242 -17.42 7.43 24.99
CA ALA A 242 -16.58 8.50 25.56
C ALA A 242 -17.38 9.43 26.46
N LEU A 243 -18.62 9.78 26.08
CA LEU A 243 -19.54 10.56 26.90
C LEU A 243 -19.87 9.85 28.22
N GLU A 244 -20.21 8.56 28.19
CA GLU A 244 -20.54 7.78 29.38
C GLU A 244 -19.35 7.72 30.35
N ARG A 245 -18.16 7.44 29.87
CA ARG A 245 -16.93 7.37 30.67
C ARG A 245 -16.53 8.74 31.23
N LEU A 246 -16.70 9.80 30.44
CA LEU A 246 -16.40 11.16 30.89
C LEU A 246 -17.35 11.61 32.00
N HIS A 247 -18.67 11.36 31.91
CA HIS A 247 -19.62 11.62 32.99
C HIS A 247 -19.20 10.88 34.26
N LYS A 248 -18.95 9.59 34.17
CA LYS A 248 -18.52 8.79 35.29
C LYS A 248 -17.22 9.31 35.94
N ALA A 249 -16.25 9.70 35.11
CA ALA A 249 -14.98 10.22 35.60
C ALA A 249 -15.14 11.58 36.33
N ILE A 250 -15.99 12.46 35.81
CA ILE A 250 -16.30 13.73 36.48
C ILE A 250 -16.97 13.48 37.84
N ASP A 251 -17.97 12.60 37.87
CA ASP A 251 -18.67 12.27 39.15
C ASP A 251 -17.68 11.66 40.17
N GLN A 252 -16.83 10.72 39.74
CA GLN A 252 -15.78 10.17 40.60
C GLN A 252 -14.79 11.24 41.09
N ALA A 253 -14.36 12.16 40.20
CA ALA A 253 -13.45 13.24 40.59
C ALA A 253 -14.08 14.19 41.60
N ARG A 254 -15.38 14.46 41.49
CA ARG A 254 -16.14 15.24 42.52
C ARG A 254 -16.23 14.49 43.83
N ASP A 255 -16.57 13.19 43.81
CA ASP A 255 -16.68 12.36 45.01
C ASP A 255 -15.35 12.27 45.80
N TYR A 256 -14.20 12.29 45.06
CA TYR A 256 -12.87 12.27 45.64
C TYR A 256 -12.32 13.66 46.02
N GLY A 257 -13.11 14.74 45.86
CA GLY A 257 -12.69 16.12 46.12
C GLY A 257 -11.59 16.63 45.22
N LEU A 258 -11.57 16.14 43.96
CA LEU A 258 -10.61 16.51 42.91
C LEU A 258 -11.22 17.48 41.90
N LEU A 259 -12.53 17.69 41.97
CA LEU A 259 -13.31 18.72 41.27
C LEU A 259 -14.34 19.30 42.23
N GLY A 260 -14.85 20.51 41.93
CA GLY A 260 -15.81 21.25 42.73
C GLY A 260 -15.14 22.27 43.63
N ASN A 261 -15.64 22.42 44.84
CA ASN A 261 -15.16 23.38 45.83
C ASN A 261 -14.00 22.86 46.65
N ASP A 262 -13.03 23.73 46.95
CA ASP A 262 -11.96 23.48 47.92
C ASP A 262 -11.14 22.17 47.59
N ILE A 263 -10.73 22.04 46.36
CA ILE A 263 -10.06 20.84 45.81
C ILE A 263 -8.85 20.46 46.71
N LEU A 264 -8.85 19.24 47.21
CA LEU A 264 -7.85 18.68 48.14
C LEU A 264 -7.64 19.56 49.40
N GLY A 265 -8.56 20.46 49.74
CA GLY A 265 -8.41 21.38 50.87
C GLY A 265 -7.48 22.58 50.60
N SER A 266 -7.24 22.94 49.35
CA SER A 266 -6.28 23.96 48.90
C SER A 266 -6.85 25.34 48.74
N SER A 267 -8.13 25.58 49.05
CA SER A 267 -8.92 26.77 48.75
C SER A 267 -9.15 27.06 47.25
N PHE A 268 -8.62 26.26 46.35
CA PHE A 268 -8.89 26.35 44.93
C PHE A 268 -10.18 25.59 44.57
N SER A 269 -11.02 26.22 43.76
CA SER A 269 -12.28 25.61 43.30
C SER A 269 -12.36 25.66 41.79
N PHE A 270 -12.71 24.53 41.19
CA PHE A 270 -12.91 24.37 39.75
C PHE A 270 -13.85 23.23 39.46
N ASP A 271 -14.81 23.42 38.59
CA ASP A 271 -15.72 22.38 38.16
C ASP A 271 -15.83 22.31 36.62
N ILE A 272 -16.25 21.16 36.10
CA ILE A 272 -16.29 20.86 34.67
C ILE A 272 -17.70 20.44 34.27
N GLU A 273 -18.21 21.04 33.19
CA GLU A 273 -19.45 20.65 32.55
C GLU A 273 -19.23 20.09 31.16
N ILE A 274 -20.06 19.12 30.75
CA ILE A 274 -20.03 18.52 29.42
C ILE A 274 -21.05 19.20 28.52
N HIS A 275 -20.60 19.68 27.38
CA HIS A 275 -21.44 20.19 26.32
C HIS A 275 -21.42 19.27 25.10
N ARG A 276 -22.60 18.83 24.63
CA ARG A 276 -22.72 17.93 23.47
C ARG A 276 -22.80 18.71 22.19
N GLY A 277 -21.79 18.65 21.36
CA GLY A 277 -21.77 19.23 20.00
C GLY A 277 -22.70 18.51 19.04
N GLY A 278 -23.24 19.26 18.07
CA GLY A 278 -24.10 18.72 17.00
C GLY A 278 -23.40 17.85 15.96
N GLY A 279 -22.07 17.73 16.01
CA GLY A 279 -21.26 16.92 15.09
C GLY A 279 -20.77 17.68 13.85
N ALA A 280 -20.93 19.00 13.78
CA ALA A 280 -20.41 19.80 12.67
C ALA A 280 -18.90 20.02 12.79
N PHE A 281 -18.14 19.65 11.79
CA PHE A 281 -16.67 19.80 11.74
C PHE A 281 -16.20 21.25 11.97
N VAL A 282 -16.96 22.24 11.46
CA VAL A 282 -16.66 23.66 11.67
C VAL A 282 -16.64 24.06 13.14
N CYS A 283 -17.37 23.34 14.02
CA CYS A 283 -17.36 23.60 15.46
C CYS A 283 -16.06 23.19 16.17
N GLY A 284 -15.15 22.49 15.49
CA GLY A 284 -13.78 22.30 15.95
C GLY A 284 -12.93 23.57 15.90
N GLU A 285 -13.34 24.59 15.14
CA GLU A 285 -12.72 25.92 15.17
C GLU A 285 -13.09 26.65 16.47
N SER A 286 -12.10 27.28 17.10
CA SER A 286 -12.22 27.80 18.48
C SER A 286 -13.36 28.75 18.69
N THR A 287 -13.58 29.70 17.77
CA THR A 287 -14.64 30.73 17.91
C THR A 287 -16.01 30.18 17.53
N ALA A 288 -16.09 29.23 16.61
CA ALA A 288 -17.30 28.50 16.26
C ALA A 288 -17.78 27.63 17.42
N LEU A 289 -16.84 26.92 18.07
CA LEU A 289 -17.11 26.11 19.26
C LEU A 289 -17.69 26.97 20.38
N MET A 290 -17.10 28.15 20.65
CA MET A 290 -17.58 29.04 21.68
C MET A 290 -18.96 29.60 21.33
N ALA A 291 -19.23 29.94 20.08
CA ALA A 291 -20.56 30.33 19.63
C ALA A 291 -21.60 29.23 19.89
N SER A 292 -21.23 27.96 19.66
CA SER A 292 -22.09 26.83 19.97
C SER A 292 -22.32 26.64 21.47
N LEU A 293 -21.29 26.81 22.32
CA LEU A 293 -21.43 26.82 23.78
C LEU A 293 -22.37 27.91 24.29
N GLU A 294 -22.34 29.05 23.63
CA GLU A 294 -23.23 30.20 23.93
C GLU A 294 -24.67 29.97 23.41
N GLY A 295 -24.99 28.82 22.82
CA GLY A 295 -26.30 28.52 22.24
C GLY A 295 -26.59 29.23 20.93
N ARG A 296 -25.55 29.75 20.26
CA ARG A 296 -25.65 30.43 18.97
C ARG A 296 -25.24 29.43 17.84
N VAL A 297 -25.48 29.86 16.61
CA VAL A 297 -24.97 29.12 15.46
C VAL A 297 -23.45 29.06 15.53
N GLY A 298 -22.87 27.86 15.33
CA GLY A 298 -21.44 27.61 15.36
C GLY A 298 -20.70 28.21 14.15
N GLU A 299 -20.63 29.52 14.10
CA GLU A 299 -19.95 30.29 13.05
C GLU A 299 -18.68 30.96 13.56
N PRO A 300 -17.57 30.84 12.79
CA PRO A 300 -16.31 31.49 13.16
C PRO A 300 -16.38 33.03 13.18
N ARG A 301 -15.55 33.60 14.05
CA ARG A 301 -15.23 35.03 14.05
C ARG A 301 -13.99 35.32 13.20
N ALA A 302 -13.71 36.60 12.95
CA ALA A 302 -12.51 37.00 12.22
C ALA A 302 -11.20 36.65 12.99
N LYS A 303 -10.15 36.31 12.27
CA LYS A 303 -8.89 35.81 12.84
C LYS A 303 -8.15 36.73 13.81
N TYR A 304 -8.42 38.05 13.76
CA TYR A 304 -7.79 38.98 14.65
C TYR A 304 -8.43 39.01 16.07
N ILE A 305 -9.51 38.23 16.30
CA ILE A 305 -10.15 38.11 17.61
C ILE A 305 -9.58 36.85 18.28
N HIS A 306 -8.74 37.05 19.28
CA HIS A 306 -8.10 35.93 20.02
C HIS A 306 -9.00 35.53 21.21
N THR A 307 -9.30 34.23 21.25
CA THR A 307 -10.17 33.64 22.28
C THR A 307 -9.60 33.76 23.70
N VAL A 308 -8.28 33.87 23.83
CA VAL A 308 -7.61 34.08 25.10
C VAL A 308 -7.88 35.45 25.73
N GLU A 309 -8.43 36.37 24.94
CA GLU A 309 -8.82 37.73 25.37
C GLU A 309 -10.34 37.95 25.26
N HIS A 310 -10.93 37.44 24.15
CA HIS A 310 -12.33 37.58 23.76
C HIS A 310 -12.94 36.23 23.35
N GLY A 311 -13.08 35.34 24.31
CA GLY A 311 -13.62 33.99 24.07
C GLY A 311 -15.11 33.84 24.42
N LEU A 312 -15.42 32.82 25.24
CA LEU A 312 -16.76 32.48 25.69
C LEU A 312 -17.38 33.64 26.47
N TRP A 313 -18.56 34.08 26.05
CA TRP A 313 -19.28 35.29 26.60
C TRP A 313 -18.39 36.54 26.64
N ASP A 314 -17.53 36.69 25.66
CA ASP A 314 -16.57 37.81 25.57
C ASP A 314 -15.54 37.85 26.73
N LYS A 315 -15.28 36.71 27.34
CA LYS A 315 -14.31 36.54 28.44
C LYS A 315 -13.08 35.74 28.00
N PRO A 316 -11.94 35.95 28.68
CA PRO A 316 -10.74 35.20 28.37
C PRO A 316 -10.97 33.70 28.48
N SER A 317 -10.68 32.95 27.42
CA SER A 317 -10.97 31.52 27.37
C SER A 317 -9.79 30.76 26.83
N ASN A 318 -9.30 29.82 27.62
CA ASN A 318 -8.19 28.93 27.24
C ASN A 318 -8.74 27.60 26.69
N LEU A 319 -8.75 27.47 25.37
CA LEU A 319 -9.20 26.28 24.69
C LEU A 319 -7.99 25.43 24.26
N ASN A 320 -7.91 24.17 24.69
CA ASN A 320 -6.95 23.20 24.19
C ASN A 320 -7.65 21.89 23.78
N ASN A 321 -6.99 21.13 22.91
CA ASN A 321 -7.43 19.81 22.48
C ASN A 321 -7.21 18.76 23.60
N VAL A 322 -7.92 17.63 23.53
CA VAL A 322 -7.87 16.49 24.47
C VAL A 322 -6.44 16.00 24.73
N GLU A 323 -5.69 15.71 23.64
CA GLU A 323 -4.32 15.23 23.74
C GLU A 323 -3.38 16.26 24.38
N THR A 324 -3.64 17.55 24.17
CA THR A 324 -2.88 18.61 24.82
C THR A 324 -3.06 18.58 26.34
N TRP A 325 -4.30 18.47 26.81
CA TRP A 325 -4.59 18.37 28.25
C TRP A 325 -3.98 17.13 28.88
N ALA A 326 -4.08 15.95 28.24
CA ALA A 326 -3.56 14.69 28.78
C ALA A 326 -2.03 14.64 28.95
N ASN A 327 -1.28 15.52 28.24
CA ASN A 327 0.16 15.65 28.40
C ASN A 327 0.60 16.49 29.62
N VAL A 328 -0.28 17.38 30.12
CA VAL A 328 0.07 18.31 31.20
C VAL A 328 0.47 17.60 32.51
N PRO A 329 -0.30 16.60 33.02
CA PRO A 329 0.07 15.89 34.24
C PRO A 329 1.45 15.21 34.13
N LEU A 330 1.75 14.62 32.99
CA LEU A 330 3.05 13.98 32.76
C LEU A 330 4.20 15.00 32.80
N ILE A 331 4.02 16.17 32.17
CA ILE A 331 5.03 17.24 32.17
C ILE A 331 5.34 17.74 33.58
N ILE A 332 4.30 17.89 34.43
CA ILE A 332 4.44 18.32 35.81
C ILE A 332 5.10 17.27 36.69
N ASN A 333 4.71 15.98 36.53
CA ASN A 333 5.24 14.90 37.34
C ASN A 333 6.68 14.54 36.98
N GLN A 334 6.98 14.40 35.69
CA GLN A 334 8.30 13.90 35.25
C GLN A 334 9.31 15.02 34.94
N GLY A 335 8.87 16.28 34.97
CA GLY A 335 9.66 17.45 34.60
C GLY A 335 9.59 17.75 33.09
N TRP A 336 9.71 19.04 32.78
CA TRP A 336 9.64 19.53 31.40
C TRP A 336 10.77 18.98 30.52
N GLU A 337 11.94 18.70 31.13
CA GLU A 337 13.13 18.17 30.41
C GLU A 337 12.85 16.82 29.77
N THR A 338 12.10 15.94 30.45
CA THR A 338 11.75 14.62 29.93
C THR A 338 10.91 14.73 28.66
N PHE A 339 9.97 15.66 28.65
CA PHE A 339 9.13 15.91 27.48
C PHE A 339 9.91 16.62 26.34
N ALA A 340 10.73 17.61 26.69
CA ALA A 340 11.50 18.42 25.75
C ALA A 340 12.63 17.64 25.05
N LYS A 341 13.15 16.58 25.66
CA LYS A 341 14.17 15.70 25.07
C LYS A 341 13.66 14.86 23.91
N VAL A 342 12.36 14.66 23.81
CA VAL A 342 11.72 13.90 22.74
C VAL A 342 11.28 14.87 21.65
N GLY A 343 11.63 14.61 20.40
CA GLY A 343 11.21 15.43 19.26
C GLY A 343 12.36 16.08 18.49
N THR A 344 12.04 17.09 17.68
CA THR A 344 12.95 17.75 16.74
C THR A 344 13.53 19.06 17.23
N ARG A 345 13.07 19.61 18.36
CA ARG A 345 13.57 20.85 18.93
C ARG A 345 14.99 20.67 19.48
N LYS A 346 15.90 21.57 19.16
CA LYS A 346 17.25 21.54 19.72
C LYS A 346 17.23 21.98 21.18
N THR A 347 17.84 21.17 22.05
CA THR A 347 18.01 21.52 23.45
C THR A 347 18.82 22.79 23.57
N GLY A 348 18.27 23.81 24.26
CA GLY A 348 18.89 25.13 24.43
C GLY A 348 18.23 26.28 23.68
N ASP A 349 17.34 25.99 22.74
CA ASP A 349 16.59 26.99 21.98
C ASP A 349 15.18 27.19 22.56
N LEU A 350 15.12 27.71 23.79
CA LEU A 350 13.87 27.89 24.52
C LEU A 350 13.01 29.06 23.99
N ASP A 351 13.63 29.97 23.25
CA ASP A 351 13.02 31.20 22.78
C ASP A 351 12.53 31.10 21.31
N SER A 352 12.97 30.06 20.58
CA SER A 352 12.52 29.85 19.20
C SER A 352 11.25 28.99 19.13
N TRP A 353 10.37 29.32 18.20
CA TRP A 353 9.17 28.55 17.88
C TRP A 353 9.46 27.36 16.97
N GLY A 354 10.72 27.13 16.60
CA GLY A 354 11.16 26.08 15.68
C GLY A 354 11.23 24.70 16.33
N GLY A 355 10.79 23.69 15.57
CA GLY A 355 10.77 22.30 16.00
C GLY A 355 9.57 21.93 16.88
N SER A 356 9.49 20.65 17.20
CA SER A 356 8.37 20.07 17.95
C SER A 356 8.89 19.17 19.07
N THR A 357 8.25 19.19 20.24
CA THR A 357 8.64 18.37 21.39
C THR A 357 7.58 17.33 21.73
N GLY A 358 8.00 16.30 22.46
CA GLY A 358 7.14 15.24 22.95
C GLY A 358 6.70 14.29 21.82
N THR A 359 5.55 13.70 22.04
CA THR A 359 4.94 12.71 21.15
C THR A 359 3.72 13.28 20.44
N LYS A 360 3.22 12.55 19.43
CA LYS A 360 1.94 12.82 18.79
C LYS A 360 1.18 11.51 18.58
N ILE A 361 -0.10 11.55 18.86
CA ILE A 361 -1.01 10.45 18.55
C ILE A 361 -1.49 10.58 17.10
N PHE A 362 -1.43 9.48 16.35
CA PHE A 362 -1.97 9.39 15.00
C PHE A 362 -2.99 8.27 14.88
N SER A 363 -4.08 8.53 14.15
CA SER A 363 -4.93 7.48 13.61
C SER A 363 -4.39 7.07 12.24
N LEU A 364 -3.87 5.85 12.16
CA LEU A 364 -3.30 5.27 10.94
C LEU A 364 -4.34 4.41 10.25
N VAL A 365 -4.85 4.86 9.11
CA VAL A 365 -5.97 4.24 8.39
C VAL A 365 -5.73 4.21 6.88
N GLY A 366 -6.66 3.64 6.13
CA GLY A 366 -6.61 3.53 4.68
C GLY A 366 -5.98 2.23 4.20
N LYS A 367 -5.15 2.26 3.17
CA LYS A 367 -4.52 1.08 2.58
C LYS A 367 -3.24 0.70 3.34
N ILE A 368 -3.43 0.20 4.55
CA ILE A 368 -2.34 -0.21 5.45
C ILE A 368 -2.67 -1.52 6.18
N ASN A 369 -1.68 -2.36 6.45
CA ASN A 369 -1.89 -3.64 7.10
C ASN A 369 -2.35 -3.51 8.56
N ASN A 370 -1.71 -2.63 9.32
CA ASN A 370 -1.99 -2.43 10.74
C ASN A 370 -2.75 -1.12 10.96
N THR A 371 -4.05 -1.14 10.72
CA THR A 371 -4.92 0.01 11.04
C THR A 371 -5.06 0.15 12.55
N GLY A 372 -4.80 1.36 13.06
CA GLY A 372 -4.91 1.59 14.50
C GLY A 372 -4.50 2.97 14.97
N LEU A 373 -4.43 3.12 16.28
CA LEU A 373 -3.99 4.32 17.00
C LEU A 373 -2.55 4.13 17.46
N ILE A 374 -1.68 5.03 17.08
CA ILE A 374 -0.26 4.98 17.43
C ILE A 374 0.17 6.29 18.11
N GLU A 375 1.06 6.20 19.08
CA GLU A 375 1.73 7.37 19.66
C GLU A 375 3.24 7.27 19.42
N VAL A 376 3.78 8.26 18.73
CA VAL A 376 5.16 8.26 18.25
C VAL A 376 5.88 9.55 18.60
N PRO A 377 7.22 9.53 18.76
CA PRO A 377 7.98 10.74 18.98
C PRO A 377 7.89 11.68 17.78
N MET A 378 7.80 12.99 18.03
CA MET A 378 7.95 13.99 16.98
C MET A 378 9.30 13.81 16.28
N GLY A 379 9.32 13.90 14.94
CA GLY A 379 10.54 13.69 14.14
C GLY A 379 10.74 12.27 13.63
N ILE A 380 9.88 11.32 13.99
CA ILE A 380 9.82 10.01 13.32
C ILE A 380 9.51 10.22 11.83
N THR A 381 10.02 9.38 10.94
CA THR A 381 9.75 9.52 9.51
C THR A 381 8.40 8.90 9.12
N LEU A 382 7.78 9.43 8.06
CA LEU A 382 6.58 8.82 7.46
C LEU A 382 6.82 7.35 7.10
N ARG A 383 8.04 7.01 6.67
CA ARG A 383 8.43 5.65 6.32
C ARG A 383 8.34 4.71 7.52
N GLU A 384 8.90 5.10 8.66
CA GLU A 384 8.85 4.30 9.89
C GLU A 384 7.41 4.10 10.36
N ILE A 385 6.58 5.14 10.29
CA ILE A 385 5.15 5.04 10.64
C ILE A 385 4.44 4.05 9.72
N ILE A 386 4.59 4.18 8.40
CA ILE A 386 3.82 3.40 7.42
C ILE A 386 4.32 1.95 7.33
N PHE A 387 5.63 1.74 7.28
CA PHE A 387 6.17 0.41 7.00
C PHE A 387 6.56 -0.36 8.25
N ASP A 388 7.18 0.29 9.24
CA ASP A 388 7.66 -0.44 10.43
C ASP A 388 6.54 -0.64 11.45
N ILE A 389 5.73 0.39 11.71
CA ILE A 389 4.60 0.31 12.64
C ILE A 389 3.34 -0.19 11.90
N GLY A 390 3.00 0.46 10.79
CA GLY A 390 1.83 0.15 9.98
C GLY A 390 1.90 -1.16 9.20
N GLY A 391 3.08 -1.80 9.13
CA GLY A 391 3.27 -3.08 8.44
C GLY A 391 3.19 -3.00 6.91
N GLY A 392 3.26 -1.79 6.33
CA GLY A 392 3.22 -1.55 4.89
C GLY A 392 1.84 -1.74 4.24
N ILE A 393 1.85 -1.78 2.92
CA ILE A 393 0.63 -1.80 2.10
C ILE A 393 0.10 -3.23 1.95
N PRO A 394 -1.21 -3.46 2.08
CA PRO A 394 -1.81 -4.78 1.93
C PRO A 394 -1.57 -5.40 0.55
N GLY A 395 -1.36 -6.72 0.51
CA GLY A 395 -1.21 -7.47 -0.73
C GLY A 395 0.08 -7.15 -1.51
N GLY A 396 1.11 -6.57 -0.87
CA GLY A 396 2.39 -6.24 -1.52
C GLY A 396 2.28 -5.11 -2.55
N ARG A 397 1.20 -4.33 -2.55
CA ARG A 397 1.01 -3.19 -3.45
C ARG A 397 1.99 -2.07 -3.13
N ARG A 398 2.19 -1.16 -4.09
CA ARG A 398 3.07 -0.01 -3.90
C ARG A 398 2.36 1.09 -3.12
N PHE A 399 3.10 1.71 -2.21
CA PHE A 399 2.68 2.96 -1.60
C PHE A 399 2.63 4.07 -2.67
N LYS A 400 1.59 4.89 -2.62
CA LYS A 400 1.43 6.04 -3.52
C LYS A 400 1.51 7.35 -2.79
N ALA A 401 0.68 7.52 -1.76
CA ALA A 401 0.62 8.74 -1.00
C ALA A 401 0.09 8.51 0.43
N VAL A 402 0.33 9.47 1.30
CA VAL A 402 -0.32 9.59 2.61
C VAL A 402 -0.91 10.99 2.75
N GLN A 403 -2.20 11.05 3.09
CA GLN A 403 -2.83 12.30 3.53
C GLN A 403 -2.52 12.48 5.02
N THR A 404 -1.91 13.58 5.38
CA THR A 404 -1.68 13.99 6.78
C THR A 404 -2.51 15.21 7.10
N GLY A 405 -2.93 15.36 8.36
CA GLY A 405 -3.69 16.53 8.81
C GLY A 405 -5.17 16.52 8.47
N GLY A 406 -5.73 15.33 8.17
CA GLY A 406 -7.15 15.22 7.84
C GLY A 406 -7.52 15.92 6.53
N PRO A 407 -8.80 16.33 6.35
CA PRO A 407 -9.30 16.96 5.13
C PRO A 407 -8.67 18.33 4.82
N SER A 408 -8.08 18.97 5.81
CA SER A 408 -7.40 20.27 5.68
C SER A 408 -5.89 20.17 5.44
N GLY A 409 -5.35 18.96 5.41
CA GLY A 409 -3.91 18.70 5.15
C GLY A 409 -3.61 18.39 3.69
N GLY A 410 -2.44 17.81 3.42
CA GLY A 410 -1.97 17.52 2.07
C GLY A 410 -1.60 16.07 1.83
N CYS A 411 -1.65 15.67 0.56
CA CYS A 411 -1.21 14.36 0.10
C CYS A 411 0.28 14.38 -0.21
N LEU A 412 1.05 13.53 0.48
CA LEU A 412 2.50 13.46 0.35
C LEU A 412 2.92 12.18 -0.40
N PRO A 413 3.75 12.28 -1.46
CA PRO A 413 4.16 11.15 -2.30
C PRO A 413 5.27 10.32 -1.65
N ASP A 414 5.59 9.19 -2.30
CA ASP A 414 6.63 8.25 -1.90
C ASP A 414 8.03 8.86 -1.72
N ARG A 415 8.41 9.85 -2.54
CA ARG A 415 9.69 10.56 -2.42
C ARG A 415 9.84 11.36 -1.13
N LEU A 416 8.76 11.60 -0.40
CA LEU A 416 8.75 12.29 0.89
C LEU A 416 8.61 11.34 2.10
N LEU A 417 8.73 10.03 1.89
CA LEU A 417 8.61 9.05 2.98
C LEU A 417 9.65 9.23 4.10
N ASP A 418 10.82 9.77 3.78
CA ASP A 418 11.88 10.02 4.77
C ASP A 418 11.77 11.40 5.44
N LEU A 419 10.65 12.13 5.20
CA LEU A 419 10.36 13.39 5.86
C LEU A 419 10.13 13.15 7.36
N PRO A 420 10.83 13.88 8.25
CA PRO A 420 10.48 13.88 9.68
C PRO A 420 9.11 14.49 9.91
N VAL A 421 8.29 13.79 10.70
CA VAL A 421 6.93 14.23 11.00
C VAL A 421 6.95 15.21 12.17
N ASP A 422 6.88 16.50 11.86
CA ASP A 422 6.69 17.58 12.82
C ASP A 422 5.83 18.72 12.23
N PHE A 423 5.46 19.70 13.05
CA PHE A 423 4.57 20.78 12.61
C PHE A 423 5.15 21.60 11.46
N ASP A 424 6.44 21.88 11.51
CA ASP A 424 7.08 22.82 10.60
C ASP A 424 7.45 22.10 9.29
N ARG A 425 8.00 20.88 9.36
CA ARG A 425 8.38 20.10 8.18
C ARG A 425 7.20 19.69 7.31
N LEU A 426 6.07 19.34 7.94
CA LEU A 426 4.86 19.04 7.16
C LEU A 426 4.31 20.29 6.45
N ALA A 427 4.37 21.47 7.09
CA ALA A 427 3.96 22.73 6.49
C ALA A 427 4.85 23.13 5.29
N GLU A 428 6.18 22.94 5.37
CA GLU A 428 7.13 23.24 4.30
C GLU A 428 6.82 22.50 2.98
N VAL A 429 6.25 21.30 3.08
CA VAL A 429 5.91 20.48 1.91
C VAL A 429 4.47 20.68 1.41
N GLY A 430 3.71 21.57 2.02
CA GLY A 430 2.31 21.86 1.62
C GLY A 430 1.28 20.90 2.25
N SER A 431 1.62 20.37 3.44
CA SER A 431 0.68 19.62 4.27
C SER A 431 0.59 20.25 5.66
N MET A 432 0.06 19.52 6.63
CA MET A 432 0.02 19.94 8.03
C MET A 432 -0.08 18.74 8.96
N MET A 433 0.22 18.95 10.25
CA MET A 433 0.04 17.94 11.29
C MET A 433 -1.44 17.62 11.51
N GLY A 434 -2.28 18.62 11.52
CA GLY A 434 -3.70 18.49 11.85
C GLY A 434 -3.92 17.88 13.22
N SER A 435 -5.08 17.27 13.42
CA SER A 435 -5.39 16.52 14.64
C SER A 435 -4.56 15.23 14.79
N GLY A 436 -4.04 14.67 13.69
CA GLY A 436 -3.25 13.44 13.66
C GLY A 436 -3.87 12.36 12.77
N GLY A 437 -4.79 12.71 11.89
CA GLY A 437 -5.31 11.78 10.89
C GLY A 437 -4.23 11.47 9.83
N MET A 438 -3.97 10.18 9.58
CA MET A 438 -3.10 9.67 8.50
C MET A 438 -3.86 8.66 7.67
N ILE A 439 -4.12 8.99 6.40
CA ILE A 439 -4.82 8.11 5.46
C ILE A 439 -3.82 7.65 4.39
N VAL A 440 -3.44 6.39 4.46
CA VAL A 440 -2.48 5.78 3.53
C VAL A 440 -3.19 5.33 2.25
N MET A 441 -2.57 5.58 1.11
CA MET A 441 -3.07 5.29 -0.22
C MET A 441 -2.07 4.44 -1.01
N ASP A 442 -2.59 3.49 -1.76
CA ASP A 442 -1.83 2.63 -2.66
C ASP A 442 -1.92 3.09 -4.13
N GLU A 443 -1.25 2.38 -5.01
CA GLU A 443 -1.24 2.62 -6.46
C GLU A 443 -2.63 2.56 -7.13
N ASN A 444 -3.66 2.05 -6.44
CA ASN A 444 -5.04 2.00 -6.90
C ASN A 444 -5.86 3.22 -6.46
N SER A 445 -5.25 4.22 -5.85
CA SER A 445 -5.92 5.45 -5.45
C SER A 445 -5.75 6.53 -6.51
N CYS A 446 -6.84 7.14 -6.98
CA CYS A 446 -6.81 8.28 -7.91
C CYS A 446 -6.67 9.58 -7.12
N MET A 447 -5.62 10.35 -7.37
CA MET A 447 -5.35 11.56 -6.59
C MET A 447 -6.32 12.69 -6.91
N VAL A 448 -6.89 12.74 -8.12
CA VAL A 448 -7.96 13.68 -8.50
C VAL A 448 -9.26 13.37 -7.74
N ASP A 449 -9.61 12.08 -7.63
CA ASP A 449 -10.80 11.65 -6.89
C ASP A 449 -10.62 11.84 -5.37
N VAL A 450 -9.43 11.64 -4.85
CA VAL A 450 -9.07 11.93 -3.45
C VAL A 450 -9.23 13.43 -3.16
N ALA A 451 -8.72 14.31 -4.02
CA ALA A 451 -8.92 15.76 -3.89
C ALA A 451 -10.41 16.12 -3.92
N ARG A 452 -11.18 15.53 -4.86
CA ARG A 452 -12.63 15.70 -4.94
C ARG A 452 -13.33 15.28 -3.66
N TYR A 453 -12.99 14.12 -3.12
CA TYR A 453 -13.57 13.59 -1.87
C TYR A 453 -13.40 14.57 -0.70
N PHE A 454 -12.19 15.11 -0.50
CA PHE A 454 -11.94 16.05 0.59
C PHE A 454 -12.63 17.40 0.35
N VAL A 455 -12.66 17.89 -0.89
CA VAL A 455 -13.39 19.13 -1.21
C VAL A 455 -14.88 18.95 -1.00
N ASP A 456 -15.47 17.82 -1.39
CA ASP A 456 -16.90 17.53 -1.19
C ASP A 456 -17.25 17.43 0.30
N PHE A 457 -16.37 16.80 1.10
CA PHE A 457 -16.51 16.77 2.55
C PHE A 457 -16.52 18.20 3.14
N LEU A 458 -15.47 18.99 2.81
CA LEU A 458 -15.35 20.37 3.35
C LEU A 458 -16.46 21.30 2.85
N LYS A 459 -16.99 21.09 1.65
CA LYS A 459 -18.17 21.79 1.14
C LYS A 459 -19.40 21.52 2.01
N GLY A 460 -19.60 20.26 2.43
CA GLY A 460 -20.67 19.87 3.34
C GLY A 460 -20.52 20.42 4.75
N GLU A 461 -19.28 20.62 5.20
CA GLU A 461 -18.93 21.09 6.55
C GLU A 461 -18.72 22.59 6.66
N SER A 462 -18.75 23.34 5.56
CA SER A 462 -18.61 24.80 5.56
C SER A 462 -19.82 25.46 6.23
N CYS A 463 -19.58 26.39 7.12
CA CYS A 463 -20.66 27.20 7.72
C CYS A 463 -21.37 28.14 6.72
N GLY A 464 -20.82 28.30 5.52
CA GLY A 464 -21.39 29.15 4.45
C GLY A 464 -21.27 30.68 4.66
N LYS A 465 -20.67 31.16 5.76
CA LYS A 465 -20.61 32.56 6.12
C LYS A 465 -19.81 33.41 5.14
N CYS A 466 -18.58 33.05 4.83
CA CYS A 466 -17.76 33.86 3.94
C CYS A 466 -17.81 33.34 2.49
N VAL A 467 -17.89 34.28 1.54
CA VAL A 467 -18.00 33.99 0.11
C VAL A 467 -16.84 33.16 -0.43
N PRO A 468 -15.55 33.46 -0.12
CA PRO A 468 -14.44 32.69 -0.66
C PRO A 468 -14.51 31.18 -0.34
N CYS A 469 -14.87 30.84 0.88
CA CYS A 469 -15.02 29.44 1.29
C CYS A 469 -16.26 28.80 0.65
N ARG A 470 -17.44 29.44 0.76
CA ARG A 470 -18.70 28.88 0.26
C ARG A 470 -18.68 28.65 -1.25
N GLU A 471 -18.32 29.68 -2.03
CA GLU A 471 -18.33 29.59 -3.50
C GLU A 471 -17.06 28.91 -4.03
N GLY A 472 -15.91 29.11 -3.37
CA GLY A 472 -14.67 28.43 -3.74
C GLY A 472 -14.78 26.92 -3.63
N LEU A 473 -15.26 26.38 -2.52
CA LEU A 473 -15.47 24.92 -2.36
C LEU A 473 -16.49 24.38 -3.35
N ARG A 474 -17.57 25.13 -3.63
CA ARG A 474 -18.55 24.74 -4.65
C ARG A 474 -17.91 24.65 -6.04
N ALA A 475 -17.21 25.69 -6.46
CA ALA A 475 -16.55 25.73 -7.78
C ALA A 475 -15.49 24.63 -7.91
N MET A 476 -14.64 24.45 -6.90
CA MET A 476 -13.63 23.38 -6.90
C MET A 476 -14.27 21.99 -6.98
N SER A 477 -15.35 21.73 -6.21
CA SER A 477 -16.11 20.48 -6.28
C SER A 477 -16.68 20.22 -7.68
N GLU A 478 -17.23 21.23 -8.35
CA GLU A 478 -17.76 21.14 -9.70
C GLU A 478 -16.66 20.84 -10.73
N ILE A 479 -15.50 21.54 -10.63
CA ILE A 479 -14.35 21.31 -11.52
C ILE A 479 -13.79 19.89 -11.34
N LEU A 480 -13.52 19.47 -10.11
CA LEU A 480 -12.98 18.13 -9.84
C LEU A 480 -13.96 17.02 -10.25
N THR A 481 -15.27 17.26 -10.07
CA THR A 481 -16.30 16.32 -10.51
C THR A 481 -16.30 16.15 -12.03
N ARG A 482 -16.23 17.26 -12.80
CA ARG A 482 -16.17 17.14 -14.27
C ARG A 482 -14.87 16.52 -14.75
N ILE A 483 -13.73 16.77 -14.08
CA ILE A 483 -12.47 16.12 -14.41
C ILE A 483 -12.58 14.60 -14.20
N THR A 484 -13.11 14.14 -13.07
CA THR A 484 -13.29 12.71 -12.78
C THR A 484 -14.33 12.02 -13.65
N LYS A 485 -15.23 12.80 -14.27
CA LYS A 485 -16.19 12.33 -15.28
C LYS A 485 -15.66 12.32 -16.71
N GLY A 486 -14.44 12.83 -16.97
CA GLY A 486 -13.89 12.96 -18.31
C GLY A 486 -14.34 14.22 -19.06
N GLU A 487 -15.06 15.09 -18.40
CA GLU A 487 -15.57 16.37 -18.94
C GLU A 487 -14.62 17.55 -18.64
N GLY A 488 -13.45 17.25 -18.04
CA GLY A 488 -12.41 18.24 -17.72
C GLY A 488 -11.92 18.96 -18.96
N LYS A 489 -11.62 20.25 -18.81
CA LYS A 489 -11.19 21.16 -19.88
C LYS A 489 -9.78 21.64 -19.63
N GLU A 490 -9.08 21.99 -20.70
CA GLU A 490 -7.82 22.72 -20.61
C GLU A 490 -8.02 24.04 -19.84
N GLY A 491 -7.11 24.35 -18.90
CA GLY A 491 -7.23 25.47 -17.98
C GLY A 491 -7.96 25.17 -16.64
N ASP A 492 -8.56 24.00 -16.49
CA ASP A 492 -9.26 23.62 -15.23
C ASP A 492 -8.29 23.52 -14.03
N VAL A 493 -7.06 23.09 -14.25
CA VAL A 493 -6.09 22.97 -13.18
C VAL A 493 -5.59 24.33 -12.73
N GLU A 494 -5.31 25.23 -13.65
CA GLU A 494 -4.94 26.61 -13.38
C GLU A 494 -6.06 27.35 -12.64
N LEU A 495 -7.30 27.11 -13.03
CA LEU A 495 -8.48 27.66 -12.33
C LEU A 495 -8.62 27.13 -10.90
N LEU A 496 -8.32 25.84 -10.67
CA LEU A 496 -8.28 25.27 -9.32
C LEU A 496 -7.20 25.93 -8.46
N GLU A 497 -6.03 26.24 -9.02
CA GLU A 497 -4.95 26.96 -8.34
C GLU A 497 -5.34 28.39 -8.00
N GLU A 498 -5.97 29.14 -8.94
CA GLU A 498 -6.48 30.50 -8.70
C GLU A 498 -7.54 30.54 -7.58
N ILE A 499 -8.57 29.69 -7.65
CA ILE A 499 -9.60 29.60 -6.62
C ILE A 499 -8.97 29.25 -5.27
N SER A 500 -8.02 28.34 -5.26
CA SER A 500 -7.29 27.92 -4.06
C SER A 500 -6.58 29.11 -3.42
N GLN A 501 -5.87 29.92 -4.22
CA GLN A 501 -5.14 31.09 -3.71
C GLN A 501 -6.10 32.15 -3.12
N VAL A 502 -7.21 32.42 -3.79
CA VAL A 502 -8.25 33.34 -3.27
C VAL A 502 -8.78 32.86 -1.93
N MET A 503 -9.03 31.55 -1.77
CA MET A 503 -9.49 30.98 -0.50
C MET A 503 -8.45 31.09 0.60
N VAL A 504 -7.19 30.79 0.32
CA VAL A 504 -6.07 30.91 1.27
C VAL A 504 -5.96 32.35 1.80
N ASP A 505 -6.05 33.34 0.91
CA ASP A 505 -5.82 34.77 1.25
C ASP A 505 -6.99 35.42 1.93
N SER A 506 -8.24 35.03 1.62
CA SER A 506 -9.43 35.82 1.99
C SER A 506 -10.47 35.06 2.79
N ALA A 507 -10.36 33.76 3.04
CA ALA A 507 -11.31 33.04 3.89
C ALA A 507 -11.19 33.43 5.37
N LEU A 508 -12.36 33.47 6.05
CA LEU A 508 -12.50 34.02 7.41
C LEU A 508 -11.79 33.17 8.48
N CYS A 509 -11.78 31.83 8.35
CA CYS A 509 -11.28 30.92 9.37
C CYS A 509 -10.33 29.85 8.77
N ALA A 510 -9.72 29.06 9.66
CA ALA A 510 -8.77 28.01 9.26
C ALA A 510 -9.38 26.96 8.33
N LEU A 511 -10.67 26.58 8.49
CA LEU A 511 -11.34 25.66 7.57
C LEU A 511 -11.23 26.16 6.12
N GLY A 512 -11.63 27.42 5.87
CA GLY A 512 -11.63 27.97 4.52
C GLY A 512 -10.23 28.19 3.96
N THR A 513 -9.24 28.59 4.79
CA THR A 513 -7.86 28.84 4.32
C THR A 513 -7.06 27.58 4.12
N SER A 514 -7.40 26.47 4.77
CA SER A 514 -6.70 25.18 4.60
C SER A 514 -7.44 24.19 3.67
N ALA A 515 -8.71 24.45 3.38
CA ALA A 515 -9.51 23.60 2.49
C ALA A 515 -8.87 23.34 1.10
N PRO A 516 -8.12 24.27 0.50
CA PRO A 516 -7.41 24.01 -0.76
C PRO A 516 -6.23 23.06 -0.68
N ASN A 517 -5.67 22.77 0.50
CA ASN A 517 -4.45 21.99 0.64
C ASN A 517 -4.47 20.61 -0.05
N PRO A 518 -5.54 19.79 0.05
CA PRO A 518 -5.62 18.55 -0.69
C PRO A 518 -5.51 18.73 -2.20
N VAL A 519 -6.12 19.80 -2.74
CA VAL A 519 -6.08 20.11 -4.19
C VAL A 519 -4.69 20.58 -4.59
N LEU A 520 -4.14 21.57 -3.88
CA LEU A 520 -2.81 22.12 -4.17
C LEU A 520 -1.72 21.07 -4.07
N SER A 521 -1.77 20.20 -3.05
CA SER A 521 -0.77 19.13 -2.88
C SER A 521 -0.91 18.04 -3.94
N THR A 522 -2.12 17.66 -4.33
CA THR A 522 -2.31 16.68 -5.40
C THR A 522 -1.91 17.25 -6.77
N ILE A 523 -2.18 18.51 -7.05
CA ILE A 523 -1.66 19.17 -8.26
C ILE A 523 -0.13 19.23 -8.23
N LYS A 524 0.47 19.66 -7.12
CA LYS A 524 1.93 19.79 -6.97
C LYS A 524 2.67 18.47 -7.19
N TYR A 525 2.13 17.37 -6.70
CA TYR A 525 2.85 16.09 -6.65
C TYR A 525 2.37 15.05 -7.66
N PHE A 526 1.17 15.22 -8.24
CA PHE A 526 0.51 14.26 -9.13
C PHE A 526 -0.18 14.96 -10.31
N ARG A 527 0.43 16.04 -10.83
CA ARG A 527 -0.10 16.82 -11.97
C ARG A 527 -0.39 15.93 -13.17
N GLU A 528 0.43 14.92 -13.40
CA GLU A 528 0.27 13.96 -14.48
C GLU A 528 -1.07 13.21 -14.46
N GLU A 529 -1.64 12.99 -13.27
CA GLU A 529 -2.96 12.35 -13.17
C GLU A 529 -4.08 13.30 -13.61
N TYR A 530 -3.98 14.60 -13.31
CA TYR A 530 -4.91 15.61 -13.82
C TYR A 530 -4.83 15.69 -15.34
N ASP A 531 -3.62 15.77 -15.89
CA ASP A 531 -3.40 15.80 -17.32
C ASP A 531 -3.96 14.57 -18.01
N ALA A 532 -3.76 13.36 -17.47
CA ALA A 532 -4.32 12.12 -17.98
C ALA A 532 -5.86 12.13 -17.99
N HIS A 533 -6.51 12.66 -16.94
CA HIS A 533 -7.96 12.78 -16.89
C HIS A 533 -8.50 13.80 -17.89
N ILE A 534 -7.80 14.94 -18.09
CA ILE A 534 -8.26 16.05 -18.91
C ILE A 534 -7.94 15.81 -20.39
N LYS A 535 -6.68 15.45 -20.71
CA LYS A 535 -6.18 15.32 -22.08
C LYS A 535 -6.44 13.92 -22.65
N ASP A 536 -6.02 12.87 -21.91
CA ASP A 536 -6.08 11.49 -22.40
C ASP A 536 -7.42 10.81 -22.11
N LYS A 537 -8.29 11.42 -21.30
CA LYS A 537 -9.57 10.89 -20.86
C LYS A 537 -9.44 9.51 -20.20
N VAL A 538 -8.38 9.32 -19.42
CA VAL A 538 -8.04 8.07 -18.73
C VAL A 538 -7.78 8.33 -17.26
N CYS A 539 -8.27 7.44 -16.39
CA CYS A 539 -7.90 7.42 -14.97
C CYS A 539 -6.78 6.39 -14.75
N PRO A 540 -5.52 6.80 -14.48
CA PRO A 540 -4.40 5.86 -14.30
C PRO A 540 -4.60 4.84 -13.18
N ALA A 541 -5.31 5.23 -12.12
CA ALA A 541 -5.66 4.35 -11.01
C ALA A 541 -6.84 3.41 -11.28
N ALA A 542 -7.57 3.63 -12.38
CA ALA A 542 -8.78 2.92 -12.78
C ALA A 542 -9.97 3.03 -11.77
N VAL A 543 -10.05 4.14 -11.04
CA VAL A 543 -11.09 4.40 -10.03
C VAL A 543 -12.29 5.16 -10.61
N CYS A 544 -12.04 6.17 -11.45
CA CYS A 544 -13.08 7.05 -12.01
C CYS A 544 -13.95 6.28 -13.00
N ARG A 545 -15.18 5.95 -12.60
CA ARG A 545 -16.07 5.04 -13.34
C ARG A 545 -16.37 5.52 -14.77
N SER A 546 -16.56 6.82 -14.97
CA SER A 546 -16.86 7.38 -16.28
C SER A 546 -15.67 7.28 -17.25
N LEU A 547 -14.45 7.38 -16.74
CA LEU A 547 -13.22 7.26 -17.53
C LEU A 547 -12.75 5.81 -17.66
N THR A 548 -13.04 4.98 -16.68
CA THR A 548 -12.61 3.60 -16.63
C THR A 548 -13.78 2.70 -16.20
N PRO A 549 -14.73 2.47 -17.09
CA PRO A 549 -15.88 1.62 -16.78
C PRO A 549 -15.45 0.18 -16.44
N CYS A 550 -14.43 -0.35 -17.13
CA CYS A 550 -13.90 -1.70 -16.92
C CYS A 550 -12.44 -1.68 -16.51
N PRO A 551 -12.13 -1.66 -15.19
CA PRO A 551 -10.74 -1.63 -14.70
C PRO A 551 -9.89 -2.81 -15.18
N CYS A 552 -10.47 -3.99 -15.36
CA CYS A 552 -9.78 -5.18 -15.86
C CYS A 552 -9.25 -5.01 -17.30
N ARG A 553 -10.02 -4.38 -18.19
CA ARG A 553 -9.58 -4.04 -19.54
C ARG A 553 -8.49 -2.96 -19.49
N HIS A 554 -8.72 -1.91 -18.72
CA HIS A 554 -7.76 -0.81 -18.57
C HIS A 554 -6.39 -1.27 -18.02
N ALA A 555 -6.39 -2.21 -17.09
CA ALA A 555 -5.15 -2.77 -16.53
C ALA A 555 -4.41 -3.70 -17.49
N CYS A 556 -5.06 -4.16 -18.56
CA CYS A 556 -4.42 -4.97 -19.58
C CYS A 556 -3.62 -4.09 -20.53
N LEU A 557 -2.30 -4.29 -20.61
CA LEU A 557 -1.42 -3.54 -21.51
C LEU A 557 -1.80 -3.67 -23.01
N LEU A 558 -2.59 -4.70 -23.32
CA LEU A 558 -3.06 -4.98 -24.68
C LEU A 558 -4.49 -4.48 -24.94
N ASP A 559 -5.15 -3.93 -23.93
CA ASP A 559 -6.55 -3.46 -24.03
C ASP A 559 -7.54 -4.56 -24.48
N ILE A 560 -7.33 -5.82 -24.06
CA ILE A 560 -8.21 -6.94 -24.40
C ILE A 560 -9.60 -6.69 -23.81
N ASP A 561 -10.64 -6.93 -24.59
CA ASP A 561 -12.04 -6.83 -24.15
C ASP A 561 -12.39 -7.97 -23.18
N VAL A 562 -11.94 -7.82 -21.92
CA VAL A 562 -12.14 -8.83 -20.86
C VAL A 562 -13.63 -9.08 -20.60
N PRO A 563 -14.50 -8.06 -20.40
CA PRO A 563 -15.92 -8.30 -20.21
C PRO A 563 -16.59 -9.01 -21.38
N GLY A 564 -16.17 -8.70 -22.60
CA GLY A 564 -16.71 -9.30 -23.83
C GLY A 564 -16.45 -10.82 -23.87
N TYR A 565 -15.18 -11.26 -23.75
CA TYR A 565 -14.90 -12.68 -23.82
C TYR A 565 -15.42 -13.45 -22.60
N VAL A 566 -15.36 -12.86 -21.40
CA VAL A 566 -15.97 -13.48 -20.21
C VAL A 566 -17.48 -13.63 -20.38
N GLY A 567 -18.17 -12.62 -20.92
CA GLY A 567 -19.59 -12.70 -21.26
C GLY A 567 -19.92 -13.81 -22.23
N TYR A 568 -19.12 -13.99 -23.29
CA TYR A 568 -19.31 -15.11 -24.22
C TYR A 568 -19.07 -16.48 -23.56
N ILE A 569 -18.07 -16.63 -22.67
CA ILE A 569 -17.88 -17.87 -21.92
C ILE A 569 -19.08 -18.17 -21.04
N ALA A 570 -19.63 -17.16 -20.33
CA ALA A 570 -20.83 -17.33 -19.50
C ALA A 570 -22.06 -17.84 -20.26
N ARG A 571 -22.14 -17.56 -21.58
CA ARG A 571 -23.20 -17.99 -22.49
C ARG A 571 -22.92 -19.31 -23.25
N GLY A 572 -21.70 -19.87 -23.07
CA GLY A 572 -21.27 -21.06 -23.81
C GLY A 572 -20.81 -20.78 -25.26
N GLU A 573 -20.59 -19.54 -25.63
CA GLU A 573 -20.18 -19.08 -26.98
C GLU A 573 -18.65 -19.00 -27.10
N TYR A 574 -17.96 -20.11 -26.84
CA TYR A 574 -16.48 -20.14 -26.65
C TYR A 574 -15.68 -19.75 -27.89
N ASP A 575 -16.20 -20.03 -29.10
CA ASP A 575 -15.55 -19.65 -30.37
C ASP A 575 -15.49 -18.11 -30.51
N LYS A 576 -16.55 -17.41 -30.10
CA LYS A 576 -16.57 -15.93 -30.07
C LYS A 576 -15.65 -15.37 -29.00
N ALA A 577 -15.56 -16.03 -27.85
CA ALA A 577 -14.64 -15.63 -26.79
C ALA A 577 -13.17 -15.70 -27.27
N ALA A 578 -12.79 -16.79 -27.92
CA ALA A 578 -11.44 -16.94 -28.48
C ALA A 578 -11.15 -15.90 -29.57
N ALA A 579 -12.12 -15.61 -30.45
CA ALA A 579 -11.98 -14.62 -31.50
C ALA A 579 -11.69 -13.20 -30.97
N ILE A 580 -12.44 -12.72 -29.95
CA ILE A 580 -12.20 -11.41 -29.33
C ILE A 580 -10.81 -11.32 -28.69
N ILE A 581 -10.37 -12.38 -28.02
CA ILE A 581 -9.03 -12.40 -27.40
C ILE A 581 -7.96 -12.23 -28.49
N ARG A 582 -8.10 -12.92 -29.63
CA ARG A 582 -7.12 -12.88 -30.71
C ARG A 582 -7.05 -11.55 -31.46
N GLU A 583 -8.07 -10.71 -31.39
CA GLU A 583 -8.01 -9.36 -31.96
C GLU A 583 -6.85 -8.54 -31.40
N GLU A 584 -6.55 -8.69 -30.10
CA GLU A 584 -5.54 -7.90 -29.42
C GLU A 584 -4.33 -8.71 -28.96
N LEU A 585 -4.44 -10.03 -28.98
CA LEU A 585 -3.41 -10.93 -28.44
C LEU A 585 -3.13 -12.07 -29.44
N PRO A 586 -1.95 -12.07 -30.10
CA PRO A 586 -1.60 -13.14 -31.03
C PRO A 586 -1.26 -14.48 -30.32
N PHE A 587 -1.06 -14.47 -29.00
CA PHE A 587 -0.63 -15.63 -28.19
C PHE A 587 -1.61 -15.96 -27.04
N PRO A 588 -2.90 -16.20 -27.27
CA PRO A 588 -3.84 -16.42 -26.16
C PRO A 588 -3.52 -17.65 -25.33
N GLY A 589 -3.06 -18.77 -25.92
CA GLY A 589 -2.67 -19.97 -25.21
C GLY A 589 -1.43 -19.81 -24.35
N ILE A 590 -0.45 -19.02 -24.80
CA ILE A 590 0.74 -18.66 -24.03
C ILE A 590 0.37 -17.76 -22.87
N CYS A 591 -0.31 -16.65 -23.14
CA CYS A 591 -0.69 -15.69 -22.10
C CYS A 591 -1.77 -16.23 -21.14
N GLY A 592 -2.52 -17.26 -21.52
CA GLY A 592 -3.40 -17.99 -20.60
C GLY A 592 -2.63 -18.78 -19.52
N ARG A 593 -1.34 -19.06 -19.75
CA ARG A 593 -0.47 -19.84 -18.86
C ARG A 593 0.53 -18.99 -18.07
N ILE A 594 1.17 -18.02 -18.74
CA ILE A 594 2.33 -17.29 -18.14
C ILE A 594 2.11 -15.78 -17.94
N CYS A 595 0.91 -15.27 -18.22
CA CYS A 595 0.59 -13.87 -17.92
C CYS A 595 0.50 -13.64 -16.40
N HIS A 596 1.14 -12.59 -15.90
CA HIS A 596 1.05 -12.17 -14.49
C HIS A 596 -0.28 -11.48 -14.12
N HIS A 597 -1.27 -11.50 -14.99
CA HIS A 597 -2.68 -11.09 -14.87
C HIS A 597 -2.96 -9.79 -14.08
N PRO A 598 -2.39 -8.62 -14.49
CA PRO A 598 -2.58 -7.35 -13.79
C PRO A 598 -4.06 -6.89 -13.77
N CYS A 599 -4.92 -7.49 -14.58
CA CYS A 599 -6.36 -7.24 -14.63
C CYS A 599 -7.13 -7.80 -13.43
N GLU A 600 -6.67 -8.89 -12.81
CA GLU A 600 -7.38 -9.54 -11.70
C GLU A 600 -7.36 -8.71 -10.42
N PRO A 601 -6.23 -8.15 -9.95
CA PRO A 601 -6.21 -7.25 -8.79
C PRO A 601 -7.02 -5.96 -8.97
N LYS A 602 -7.35 -5.60 -10.20
CA LYS A 602 -8.18 -4.43 -10.53
C LYS A 602 -9.67 -4.78 -10.74
N CYS A 603 -10.03 -6.05 -10.63
CA CYS A 603 -11.43 -6.47 -10.78
C CYS A 603 -12.28 -5.91 -9.63
N ARG A 604 -13.37 -5.19 -9.95
CA ARG A 604 -14.27 -4.61 -8.96
C ARG A 604 -14.91 -5.63 -8.03
N LEU A 605 -15.13 -6.85 -8.51
CA LEU A 605 -15.64 -7.93 -7.66
C LEU A 605 -14.71 -8.20 -6.46
N GLY A 606 -13.40 -7.94 -6.61
CA GLY A 606 -12.42 -8.03 -5.53
C GLY A 606 -12.60 -7.04 -4.36
N GLU A 607 -13.55 -6.12 -4.44
CA GLU A 607 -13.92 -5.21 -3.33
C GLU A 607 -14.84 -5.92 -2.32
N THR A 608 -15.63 -6.90 -2.76
CA THR A 608 -16.65 -7.60 -1.94
C THR A 608 -16.47 -9.12 -1.90
N ALA A 609 -15.80 -9.70 -2.91
CA ALA A 609 -15.56 -11.13 -3.04
C ALA A 609 -14.22 -11.38 -3.74
N ASP A 610 -13.87 -12.64 -4.04
CA ASP A 610 -12.68 -12.95 -4.84
C ASP A 610 -12.81 -12.40 -6.28
N PRO A 611 -11.74 -11.79 -6.83
CA PRO A 611 -11.75 -11.32 -8.22
C PRO A 611 -11.94 -12.46 -9.21
N ILE A 612 -12.45 -12.15 -10.40
CA ILE A 612 -12.63 -13.13 -11.50
C ILE A 612 -11.28 -13.72 -11.91
N ALA A 613 -11.21 -15.04 -12.13
CA ALA A 613 -10.07 -15.78 -12.64
C ALA A 613 -9.86 -15.51 -14.16
N ILE A 614 -9.49 -14.28 -14.50
CA ILE A 614 -9.47 -13.77 -15.89
C ILE A 614 -8.43 -14.50 -16.73
N ARG A 615 -7.24 -14.80 -16.16
CA ARG A 615 -6.19 -15.55 -16.84
C ARG A 615 -6.67 -16.95 -17.21
N ASP A 616 -7.33 -17.61 -16.27
CA ASP A 616 -7.76 -19.00 -16.42
C ASP A 616 -8.92 -19.12 -17.42
N LEU A 617 -9.84 -18.13 -17.44
CA LEU A 617 -10.90 -18.05 -18.45
C LEU A 617 -10.33 -17.80 -19.85
N LYS A 618 -9.30 -16.98 -19.99
CA LYS A 618 -8.59 -16.76 -21.24
C LYS A 618 -7.91 -18.06 -21.72
N ARG A 619 -7.27 -18.78 -20.82
CA ARG A 619 -6.71 -20.11 -21.10
C ARG A 619 -7.78 -21.08 -21.56
N PHE A 620 -8.88 -21.18 -20.85
CA PHE A 620 -10.02 -22.04 -21.21
C PHE A 620 -10.48 -21.79 -22.65
N ALA A 621 -10.71 -20.54 -23.04
CA ALA A 621 -11.14 -20.19 -24.40
C ALA A 621 -10.12 -20.61 -25.46
N SER A 622 -8.82 -20.41 -25.18
CA SER A 622 -7.74 -20.80 -26.08
C SER A 622 -7.57 -22.33 -26.18
N ASP A 623 -7.64 -23.04 -25.07
CA ASP A 623 -7.54 -24.51 -25.04
C ASP A 623 -8.73 -25.17 -25.75
N TYR A 624 -9.93 -24.60 -25.62
CA TYR A 624 -11.11 -25.01 -26.37
C TYR A 624 -10.93 -24.85 -27.89
N GLU A 625 -10.42 -23.69 -28.33
CA GLU A 625 -10.10 -23.43 -29.74
C GLU A 625 -9.07 -24.47 -30.26
N ALA A 626 -7.98 -24.67 -29.52
CA ALA A 626 -6.93 -25.60 -29.87
C ALA A 626 -7.41 -27.05 -29.99
N ALA A 627 -8.33 -27.49 -29.10
CA ALA A 627 -8.92 -28.84 -29.12
C ALA A 627 -9.80 -29.09 -30.36
N LYS A 628 -10.47 -28.06 -30.87
CA LYS A 628 -11.26 -28.14 -32.11
C LYS A 628 -10.43 -28.12 -33.38
N GLY A 629 -9.13 -27.83 -33.29
CA GLY A 629 -8.25 -27.65 -34.45
C GLY A 629 -8.57 -26.42 -35.31
N ILE A 630 -9.28 -25.44 -34.71
CA ILE A 630 -9.61 -24.17 -35.36
C ILE A 630 -8.34 -23.39 -35.58
N LYS A 631 -7.99 -23.17 -36.85
CA LYS A 631 -6.90 -22.24 -37.22
C LYS A 631 -7.44 -20.83 -37.23
N PRO A 632 -6.84 -19.90 -36.49
CA PRO A 632 -7.30 -18.51 -36.51
C PRO A 632 -7.13 -17.94 -37.92
N VAL A 633 -8.24 -17.59 -38.56
CA VAL A 633 -8.23 -16.89 -39.86
C VAL A 633 -8.34 -15.41 -39.59
N ALA A 634 -7.24 -14.72 -39.52
CA ALA A 634 -7.23 -13.27 -39.45
C ALA A 634 -7.52 -12.70 -40.85
N LYS A 635 -8.37 -11.68 -40.92
CA LYS A 635 -8.64 -10.95 -42.17
C LYS A 635 -7.36 -10.23 -42.59
N LYS A 636 -6.79 -10.65 -43.72
CA LYS A 636 -5.53 -10.12 -44.24
C LYS A 636 -5.79 -8.86 -45.10
N GLY A 637 -4.96 -7.82 -44.90
CA GLY A 637 -4.96 -6.62 -45.68
C GLY A 637 -4.50 -6.87 -47.14
N SER A 638 -4.68 -5.88 -47.99
CA SER A 638 -4.20 -5.96 -49.39
C SER A 638 -2.67 -6.08 -49.37
N PRO A 639 -2.09 -6.93 -50.25
CA PRO A 639 -0.63 -7.10 -50.36
C PRO A 639 0.10 -5.79 -50.60
N LYS A 640 1.16 -5.54 -49.88
CA LYS A 640 2.06 -4.38 -49.96
C LYS A 640 3.41 -4.79 -50.55
N LYS A 641 4.19 -3.81 -51.01
CA LYS A 641 5.50 -4.08 -51.65
C LYS A 641 6.69 -3.93 -50.67
N GLU A 642 6.54 -3.09 -49.66
CA GLU A 642 7.60 -2.73 -48.71
C GLU A 642 7.91 -3.92 -47.80
N LYS A 643 9.15 -4.39 -47.87
CA LYS A 643 9.63 -5.51 -47.07
C LYS A 643 10.06 -5.05 -45.68
N VAL A 644 9.74 -5.83 -44.65
CA VAL A 644 10.17 -5.60 -43.27
C VAL A 644 11.02 -6.75 -42.78
N ALA A 645 12.21 -6.45 -42.24
CA ALA A 645 13.06 -7.40 -41.55
C ALA A 645 12.88 -7.30 -40.04
N ILE A 646 12.71 -8.41 -39.37
CA ILE A 646 12.63 -8.50 -37.91
C ILE A 646 13.79 -9.35 -37.42
N ILE A 647 14.57 -8.84 -36.46
CA ILE A 647 15.72 -9.52 -35.86
C ILE A 647 15.33 -10.04 -34.49
N GLY A 648 15.13 -11.36 -34.38
CA GLY A 648 14.68 -12.06 -33.18
C GLY A 648 13.20 -12.47 -33.22
N SER A 649 12.94 -13.72 -32.92
CA SER A 649 11.62 -14.36 -32.90
C SER A 649 11.04 -14.48 -31.51
N GLY A 650 11.43 -13.60 -30.55
CA GLY A 650 10.80 -13.49 -29.24
C GLY A 650 9.39 -12.90 -29.31
N PRO A 651 8.71 -12.75 -28.15
CA PRO A 651 7.33 -12.24 -28.13
C PRO A 651 7.14 -10.91 -28.87
N ALA A 652 8.08 -9.96 -28.73
CA ALA A 652 8.00 -8.66 -29.41
C ALA A 652 8.11 -8.82 -30.94
N GLY A 653 9.10 -9.58 -31.41
CA GLY A 653 9.33 -9.81 -32.84
C GLY A 653 8.18 -10.54 -33.53
N LEU A 654 7.72 -11.63 -32.92
CA LEU A 654 6.59 -12.40 -33.45
C LEU A 654 5.28 -11.59 -33.46
N THR A 655 5.04 -10.76 -32.42
CA THR A 655 3.87 -9.85 -32.37
C THR A 655 3.92 -8.82 -33.49
N ALA A 656 5.06 -8.16 -33.66
CA ALA A 656 5.22 -7.19 -34.75
C ALA A 656 5.05 -7.86 -36.13
N GLY A 657 5.63 -9.06 -36.30
CA GLY A 657 5.45 -9.85 -37.49
C GLY A 657 3.98 -10.17 -37.78
N TYR A 658 3.24 -10.61 -36.77
CA TYR A 658 1.83 -10.92 -36.88
C TYR A 658 1.00 -9.72 -37.41
N TYR A 659 1.08 -8.57 -36.75
CA TYR A 659 0.27 -7.39 -37.16
C TYR A 659 0.71 -6.81 -38.50
N LEU A 660 2.01 -6.76 -38.80
CA LEU A 660 2.51 -6.33 -40.10
C LEU A 660 2.09 -7.30 -41.22
N GLY A 661 2.11 -8.61 -40.94
CA GLY A 661 1.63 -9.62 -41.86
C GLY A 661 0.13 -9.52 -42.12
N LEU A 662 -0.67 -9.22 -41.08
CA LEU A 662 -2.11 -8.91 -41.23
C LEU A 662 -2.36 -7.63 -42.05
N ASP A 663 -1.50 -6.61 -41.92
CA ASP A 663 -1.54 -5.39 -42.72
C ASP A 663 -1.12 -5.62 -44.18
N GLY A 664 -0.64 -6.79 -44.52
CA GLY A 664 -0.27 -7.19 -45.89
C GLY A 664 1.19 -6.92 -46.26
N TYR A 665 2.06 -6.56 -45.32
CA TYR A 665 3.50 -6.39 -45.60
C TYR A 665 4.20 -7.76 -45.74
N PRO A 666 5.20 -7.90 -46.64
CA PRO A 666 6.11 -9.03 -46.64
C PRO A 666 7.07 -8.94 -45.44
N VAL A 667 6.93 -9.82 -44.47
CA VAL A 667 7.72 -9.83 -43.23
C VAL A 667 8.62 -11.06 -43.21
N THR A 668 9.93 -10.86 -42.97
CA THR A 668 10.86 -11.94 -42.68
C THR A 668 11.48 -11.76 -41.29
N VAL A 669 11.30 -12.76 -40.42
CA VAL A 669 11.91 -12.83 -39.08
C VAL A 669 13.19 -13.66 -39.17
N PHE A 670 14.31 -13.10 -38.74
CA PHE A 670 15.60 -13.75 -38.64
C PHE A 670 15.86 -14.17 -37.20
N GLU A 671 16.11 -15.45 -36.98
CA GLU A 671 16.31 -16.04 -35.65
C GLU A 671 17.61 -16.84 -35.60
N THR A 672 18.45 -16.53 -34.63
CA THR A 672 19.72 -17.21 -34.41
C THR A 672 19.57 -18.67 -33.94
N LEU A 673 18.52 -18.91 -33.12
CA LEU A 673 18.22 -20.24 -32.58
C LEU A 673 17.67 -21.18 -33.66
N PRO A 674 17.81 -22.49 -33.49
CA PRO A 674 17.21 -23.47 -34.42
C PRO A 674 15.68 -23.54 -34.32
N VAL A 675 15.11 -22.91 -33.33
CA VAL A 675 13.66 -22.84 -33.06
C VAL A 675 13.23 -21.39 -32.88
N ALA A 676 11.99 -21.08 -33.28
CA ALA A 676 11.39 -19.78 -33.04
C ALA A 676 10.76 -19.69 -31.65
N GLY A 677 10.60 -18.47 -31.11
CA GLY A 677 9.93 -18.20 -29.84
C GLY A 677 10.81 -17.49 -28.80
N GLY A 678 12.14 -17.37 -29.04
CA GLY A 678 13.05 -16.71 -28.10
C GLY A 678 12.96 -17.33 -26.69
N MET A 679 12.87 -16.53 -25.65
CA MET A 679 12.80 -17.02 -24.27
C MET A 679 11.55 -17.88 -23.98
N LEU A 680 10.46 -17.77 -24.73
CA LEU A 680 9.32 -18.70 -24.62
C LEU A 680 9.70 -20.13 -24.99
N ALA A 681 10.62 -20.27 -25.95
CA ALA A 681 11.10 -21.58 -26.40
C ALA A 681 12.18 -22.16 -25.52
N ILE A 682 13.16 -21.33 -25.08
CA ILE A 682 14.38 -21.83 -24.42
C ILE A 682 14.43 -21.53 -22.92
N GLY A 683 13.72 -20.52 -22.44
CA GLY A 683 13.78 -20.05 -21.05
C GLY A 683 12.67 -20.59 -20.16
N ILE A 684 11.44 -20.70 -20.70
CA ILE A 684 10.29 -21.15 -19.91
C ILE A 684 10.18 -22.68 -19.99
N PRO A 685 10.16 -23.39 -18.85
CA PRO A 685 10.05 -24.83 -18.83
C PRO A 685 8.74 -25.38 -19.39
N ASP A 686 8.80 -26.60 -19.95
CA ASP A 686 7.66 -27.27 -20.60
C ASP A 686 6.49 -27.52 -19.64
N TYR A 687 6.75 -27.70 -18.36
CA TYR A 687 5.73 -27.91 -17.33
C TYR A 687 4.90 -26.63 -17.01
N LEU A 688 5.37 -25.43 -17.43
CA LEU A 688 4.62 -24.16 -17.37
C LEU A 688 4.04 -23.80 -18.74
N LEU A 689 4.84 -23.98 -19.80
CA LEU A 689 4.45 -23.67 -21.17
C LEU A 689 4.82 -24.82 -22.10
N PRO A 690 3.90 -25.77 -22.36
CA PRO A 690 4.15 -26.88 -23.26
C PRO A 690 4.54 -26.38 -24.67
N LYS A 691 5.65 -26.89 -25.22
CA LYS A 691 6.15 -26.47 -26.53
C LYS A 691 5.16 -26.74 -27.66
N LYS A 692 4.25 -27.71 -27.47
CA LYS A 692 3.13 -27.95 -28.39
C LYS A 692 2.27 -26.68 -28.54
N ILE A 693 1.93 -25.99 -27.42
CA ILE A 693 1.11 -24.79 -27.44
C ILE A 693 1.87 -23.64 -28.12
N LEU A 694 3.15 -23.45 -27.75
CA LEU A 694 4.01 -22.45 -28.38
C LEU A 694 4.08 -22.64 -29.91
N ASN A 695 4.29 -23.85 -30.37
CA ASN A 695 4.40 -24.18 -31.79
C ASN A 695 3.07 -23.93 -32.53
N GLN A 696 1.93 -24.28 -31.94
CA GLN A 696 0.61 -23.97 -32.51
C GLN A 696 0.39 -22.48 -32.73
N GLU A 697 0.76 -21.64 -31.74
CA GLU A 697 0.66 -20.19 -31.87
C GLU A 697 1.63 -19.62 -32.91
N ILE A 698 2.85 -20.14 -33.00
CA ILE A 698 3.84 -19.75 -34.04
C ILE A 698 3.33 -20.10 -35.45
N GLU A 699 2.72 -21.28 -35.63
CA GLU A 699 2.13 -21.66 -36.92
C GLU A 699 0.94 -20.73 -37.29
N ALA A 700 0.16 -20.28 -36.32
CA ALA A 700 -0.89 -19.29 -36.54
C ALA A 700 -0.31 -17.92 -37.03
N ILE A 701 0.86 -17.54 -36.49
CA ILE A 701 1.59 -16.34 -36.97
C ILE A 701 2.13 -16.52 -38.38
N LYS A 702 2.73 -17.65 -38.70
CA LYS A 702 3.17 -17.95 -40.08
C LYS A 702 2.00 -17.88 -41.06
N ALA A 703 0.82 -18.33 -40.64
CA ALA A 703 -0.39 -18.27 -41.49
C ALA A 703 -0.83 -16.82 -41.79
N SER A 704 -0.40 -15.82 -41.00
CA SER A 704 -0.62 -14.39 -41.34
C SER A 704 0.29 -13.89 -42.48
N GLY A 705 1.23 -14.72 -42.96
CA GLY A 705 2.13 -14.40 -44.06
C GLY A 705 3.54 -14.00 -43.63
N VAL A 706 3.91 -14.33 -42.40
CA VAL A 706 5.26 -14.10 -41.88
C VAL A 706 6.17 -15.26 -42.21
N GLU A 707 7.31 -14.97 -42.86
CA GLU A 707 8.40 -15.93 -43.04
C GLU A 707 9.32 -15.92 -41.83
N ILE A 708 9.63 -17.08 -41.25
CA ILE A 708 10.57 -17.21 -40.14
C ILE A 708 11.77 -18.05 -40.58
N ARG A 709 12.97 -17.45 -40.53
CA ARG A 709 14.23 -18.08 -40.87
C ARG A 709 15.05 -18.35 -39.61
N THR A 710 15.03 -19.57 -39.12
CA THR A 710 15.81 -20.00 -37.97
C THR A 710 17.25 -20.41 -38.37
N GLY A 711 18.18 -20.32 -37.41
CA GLY A 711 19.59 -20.62 -37.63
C GLY A 711 20.33 -19.52 -38.41
N VAL A 712 19.79 -18.29 -38.46
CA VAL A 712 20.39 -17.14 -39.18
C VAL A 712 20.73 -16.06 -38.19
N THR A 713 21.99 -15.75 -38.00
CA THR A 713 22.49 -14.72 -37.08
C THR A 713 22.76 -13.43 -37.83
N VAL A 714 21.98 -12.39 -37.55
CA VAL A 714 22.24 -11.03 -38.07
C VAL A 714 23.52 -10.49 -37.42
N GLY A 715 24.37 -9.85 -38.24
CA GLY A 715 25.72 -9.42 -37.88
C GLY A 715 26.81 -10.45 -38.16
N LYS A 716 26.42 -11.72 -38.43
CA LYS A 716 27.35 -12.79 -38.83
C LYS A 716 27.00 -13.40 -40.18
N ASP A 717 25.82 -13.99 -40.31
CA ASP A 717 25.36 -14.65 -41.55
C ASP A 717 24.72 -13.66 -42.56
N ILE A 718 24.16 -12.57 -42.07
CA ILE A 718 23.57 -11.47 -42.81
C ILE A 718 23.77 -10.17 -42.03
N THR A 719 24.19 -9.10 -42.72
CA THR A 719 24.45 -7.80 -42.12
C THR A 719 23.26 -6.83 -42.28
N PHE A 720 23.25 -5.69 -41.59
CA PHE A 720 22.28 -4.59 -41.81
C PHE A 720 22.36 -4.08 -43.24
N SER A 721 23.56 -3.96 -43.80
CA SER A 721 23.77 -3.58 -45.21
C SER A 721 23.13 -4.56 -46.20
N ASP A 722 23.30 -5.89 -45.95
CA ASP A 722 22.69 -6.91 -46.79
C ASP A 722 21.16 -6.86 -46.73
N LEU A 723 20.58 -6.59 -45.56
CA LEU A 723 19.12 -6.40 -45.40
C LEU A 723 18.64 -5.22 -46.27
N THR A 724 19.34 -4.09 -46.20
CA THR A 724 19.02 -2.91 -47.00
C THR A 724 19.14 -3.20 -48.51
N GLN A 725 20.21 -3.88 -48.97
CA GLN A 725 20.42 -4.28 -50.36
C GLN A 725 19.36 -5.26 -50.86
N GLN A 726 18.86 -6.14 -50.01
CA GLN A 726 17.74 -7.07 -50.28
C GLN A 726 16.37 -6.36 -50.36
N GLY A 727 16.32 -5.05 -50.13
CA GLY A 727 15.17 -4.21 -50.32
C GLY A 727 14.24 -4.12 -49.10
N TYR A 728 14.72 -4.51 -47.90
CA TYR A 728 13.99 -4.25 -46.67
C TYR A 728 13.96 -2.74 -46.38
N LYS A 729 12.76 -2.20 -46.19
CA LYS A 729 12.52 -0.75 -46.00
C LYS A 729 12.43 -0.36 -44.53
N ALA A 730 12.19 -1.31 -43.66
CA ALA A 730 12.24 -1.14 -42.22
C ALA A 730 12.91 -2.37 -41.58
N ILE A 731 13.67 -2.12 -40.52
CA ILE A 731 14.34 -3.14 -39.71
C ILE A 731 13.84 -3.00 -38.28
N PHE A 732 13.39 -4.10 -37.70
CA PHE A 732 12.93 -4.15 -36.31
C PHE A 732 13.84 -5.04 -35.46
N VAL A 733 14.50 -4.46 -34.45
CA VAL A 733 15.40 -5.15 -33.51
C VAL A 733 14.63 -5.62 -32.29
N ALA A 734 14.46 -6.92 -32.13
CA ALA A 734 13.73 -7.57 -31.05
C ALA A 734 14.51 -8.75 -30.45
N THR A 735 15.83 -8.57 -30.29
CA THR A 735 16.78 -9.64 -29.88
C THR A 735 16.67 -10.03 -28.42
N GLY A 736 15.98 -9.24 -27.59
CA GLY A 736 15.80 -9.51 -26.16
C GLY A 736 17.07 -9.28 -25.33
N ALA A 737 17.15 -9.95 -24.16
CA ALA A 737 18.28 -9.96 -23.25
C ALA A 737 18.63 -11.41 -22.90
N HIS A 738 19.78 -11.91 -23.34
CA HIS A 738 20.16 -13.32 -23.19
C HIS A 738 21.48 -13.55 -22.48
N LYS A 739 22.26 -12.50 -22.26
CA LYS A 739 23.58 -12.60 -21.65
C LYS A 739 23.44 -12.59 -20.14
N PRO A 740 23.81 -13.67 -19.42
CA PRO A 740 23.66 -13.74 -17.97
C PRO A 740 24.67 -12.83 -17.28
N MET A 741 24.23 -12.12 -16.26
CA MET A 741 25.12 -11.33 -15.40
C MET A 741 25.84 -12.24 -14.39
N LYS A 742 27.11 -11.91 -14.10
CA LYS A 742 27.91 -12.60 -13.08
C LYS A 742 27.59 -12.07 -11.68
N LEU A 743 27.79 -12.91 -10.65
CA LEU A 743 27.68 -12.53 -9.25
C LEU A 743 28.83 -11.62 -8.80
N GLY A 744 29.99 -11.75 -9.45
CA GLY A 744 31.21 -11.03 -9.08
C GLY A 744 31.88 -11.57 -7.79
N ILE A 745 31.72 -12.85 -7.51
CA ILE A 745 32.31 -13.52 -6.34
C ILE A 745 33.40 -14.52 -6.78
N SER A 746 34.34 -14.79 -5.89
CA SER A 746 35.42 -15.74 -6.19
C SER A 746 34.91 -17.17 -6.36
N GLY A 747 35.48 -17.90 -7.32
CA GLY A 747 35.11 -19.27 -7.62
C GLY A 747 34.01 -19.46 -8.68
N GLU A 748 33.51 -18.37 -9.28
CA GLU A 748 32.41 -18.37 -10.24
C GLU A 748 32.74 -19.07 -11.58
N GLU A 749 34.04 -19.28 -11.87
CA GLU A 749 34.50 -19.97 -13.06
C GLU A 749 34.69 -21.51 -12.87
N ALA A 750 34.35 -22.03 -11.66
CA ALA A 750 34.56 -23.45 -11.36
C ALA A 750 33.53 -24.34 -12.07
N GLN A 751 33.95 -25.60 -12.36
CA GLN A 751 33.01 -26.61 -12.84
C GLN A 751 31.94 -26.89 -11.80
N GLY A 752 30.65 -26.89 -12.24
CA GLY A 752 29.49 -26.95 -11.36
C GLY A 752 28.81 -25.61 -11.19
N VAL A 753 29.39 -24.47 -11.66
CA VAL A 753 28.67 -23.20 -11.83
C VAL A 753 28.03 -23.19 -13.19
N MET A 754 26.72 -23.02 -13.24
CA MET A 754 25.95 -23.15 -14.48
C MET A 754 25.01 -21.91 -14.65
N ALA A 755 25.17 -21.17 -15.73
CA ALA A 755 24.24 -20.08 -16.04
C ALA A 755 22.81 -20.62 -16.27
N PRO A 756 21.74 -19.88 -15.93
CA PRO A 756 20.36 -20.33 -16.14
C PRO A 756 20.06 -20.79 -17.55
N VAL A 757 20.59 -20.10 -18.57
CA VAL A 757 20.39 -20.47 -19.98
C VAL A 757 21.11 -21.80 -20.33
N ALA A 758 22.22 -22.08 -19.67
CA ALA A 758 22.95 -23.34 -19.88
C ALA A 758 22.23 -24.57 -19.28
N LEU A 759 21.30 -24.30 -18.31
CA LEU A 759 20.40 -25.33 -17.79
C LEU A 759 19.10 -25.40 -18.63
N LEU A 760 18.40 -24.28 -18.76
CA LEU A 760 17.02 -24.25 -19.29
C LEU A 760 16.97 -24.49 -20.81
N LYS A 761 17.89 -23.89 -21.58
CA LYS A 761 17.90 -23.99 -23.04
C LYS A 761 18.03 -25.45 -23.53
N PRO A 762 19.05 -26.22 -23.14
CA PRO A 762 19.16 -27.60 -23.62
C PRO A 762 18.01 -28.47 -23.12
N VAL A 763 17.56 -28.32 -21.87
CA VAL A 763 16.39 -29.06 -21.37
C VAL A 763 15.14 -28.79 -22.21
N ASN A 764 14.88 -27.54 -22.54
CA ASN A 764 13.71 -27.14 -23.35
C ASN A 764 13.85 -27.54 -24.83
N LEU A 765 15.07 -27.79 -25.30
CA LEU A 765 15.34 -28.35 -26.64
C LEU A 765 15.37 -29.88 -26.66
N GLY A 766 15.07 -30.53 -25.51
CA GLY A 766 15.03 -32.00 -25.40
C GLY A 766 16.39 -32.68 -25.18
N GLU A 767 17.42 -31.90 -24.88
CA GLU A 767 18.75 -32.42 -24.61
C GLU A 767 18.89 -32.89 -23.15
N LYS A 768 19.77 -33.87 -22.93
CA LYS A 768 20.03 -34.39 -21.58
C LYS A 768 21.02 -33.47 -20.85
N VAL A 769 20.58 -32.86 -19.75
CA VAL A 769 21.42 -32.07 -18.86
C VAL A 769 21.65 -32.85 -17.56
N LYS A 770 22.88 -32.82 -17.06
CA LYS A 770 23.22 -33.37 -15.74
C LYS A 770 23.37 -32.21 -14.77
N VAL A 771 22.64 -32.28 -13.66
CA VAL A 771 22.83 -31.43 -12.47
C VAL A 771 23.40 -32.26 -11.33
N GLY A 772 24.03 -31.65 -10.37
CA GLY A 772 24.50 -32.34 -9.17
C GLY A 772 23.38 -32.80 -8.24
N GLU A 773 23.77 -33.43 -7.15
CA GLU A 773 22.81 -33.90 -6.15
C GLU A 773 22.30 -32.75 -5.24
N LYS A 774 23.16 -31.75 -4.98
CA LYS A 774 22.89 -30.61 -4.12
C LYS A 774 23.06 -29.29 -4.86
N VAL A 775 21.98 -28.69 -5.21
CA VAL A 775 21.93 -27.49 -6.06
C VAL A 775 21.59 -26.26 -5.27
N ALA A 776 22.40 -25.21 -5.40
CA ALA A 776 22.06 -23.86 -4.94
C ALA A 776 21.66 -22.96 -6.12
N VAL A 777 20.48 -22.34 -6.05
CA VAL A 777 20.03 -21.34 -7.02
C VAL A 777 20.03 -19.97 -6.34
N ILE A 778 20.65 -18.97 -6.98
CA ILE A 778 20.80 -17.63 -6.42
C ILE A 778 19.93 -16.64 -7.19
N GLY A 779 18.90 -16.10 -6.54
CA GLY A 779 18.00 -15.13 -7.17
C GLY A 779 16.60 -15.16 -6.57
N GLY A 780 15.73 -14.24 -7.00
CA GLY A 780 14.36 -14.14 -6.50
C GLY A 780 13.31 -13.91 -7.58
N THR A 781 13.68 -14.10 -8.85
CA THR A 781 12.77 -13.97 -10.01
C THR A 781 12.13 -15.31 -10.37
N ASN A 782 11.13 -15.30 -11.24
CA ASN A 782 10.55 -16.52 -11.79
C ASN A 782 11.63 -17.43 -12.43
N THR A 783 12.62 -16.86 -13.12
CA THR A 783 13.74 -17.63 -13.68
C THR A 783 14.51 -18.43 -12.64
N ALA A 784 14.69 -17.87 -11.42
CA ALA A 784 15.35 -18.61 -10.34
C ALA A 784 14.49 -19.79 -9.86
N LEU A 785 13.17 -19.58 -9.76
CA LEU A 785 12.23 -20.67 -9.43
C LEU A 785 12.19 -21.73 -10.54
N ASP A 786 12.20 -21.32 -11.81
CA ASP A 786 12.23 -22.21 -12.97
C ASP A 786 13.49 -23.08 -12.96
N CYS A 787 14.65 -22.50 -12.68
CA CYS A 787 15.90 -23.25 -12.52
C CYS A 787 15.82 -24.24 -11.35
N ALA A 788 15.31 -23.82 -10.20
CA ALA A 788 15.20 -24.68 -9.02
C ALA A 788 14.24 -25.85 -9.26
N ARG A 789 13.06 -25.58 -9.82
CA ARG A 789 12.04 -26.59 -10.14
C ARG A 789 12.52 -27.55 -11.26
N THR A 790 13.27 -27.01 -12.24
CA THR A 790 13.90 -27.85 -13.29
C THR A 790 14.98 -28.75 -12.71
N ALA A 791 15.83 -28.24 -11.81
CA ALA A 791 16.85 -29.06 -11.15
C ALA A 791 16.24 -30.23 -10.36
N CYS A 792 15.13 -30.00 -9.64
CA CYS A 792 14.35 -31.04 -8.97
C CYS A 792 13.88 -32.13 -9.95
N ARG A 793 13.38 -31.75 -11.13
CA ARG A 793 12.89 -32.68 -12.16
C ARG A 793 14.01 -33.44 -12.81
N LEU A 794 15.19 -32.88 -12.88
CA LEU A 794 16.41 -33.56 -13.40
C LEU A 794 17.05 -34.50 -12.37
N GLY A 795 16.51 -34.62 -11.15
CA GLY A 795 16.93 -35.62 -10.17
C GLY A 795 17.82 -35.07 -9.05
N ALA A 796 17.98 -33.78 -8.89
CA ALA A 796 18.63 -33.21 -7.72
C ALA A 796 17.93 -33.66 -6.42
N LYS A 797 18.70 -34.12 -5.44
CA LYS A 797 18.17 -34.61 -4.15
C LYS A 797 17.80 -33.47 -3.23
N GLU A 798 18.57 -32.40 -3.26
CA GLU A 798 18.38 -31.20 -2.44
C GLU A 798 18.56 -29.95 -3.29
N VAL A 799 17.56 -29.07 -3.30
CA VAL A 799 17.61 -27.79 -4.01
C VAL A 799 17.32 -26.69 -3.04
N THR A 800 18.25 -25.74 -2.94
CA THR A 800 18.11 -24.56 -2.07
C THR A 800 18.17 -23.29 -2.91
N LEU A 801 17.13 -22.45 -2.82
CA LEU A 801 17.09 -21.14 -3.43
C LEU A 801 17.51 -20.09 -2.40
N LEU A 802 18.48 -19.24 -2.75
CA LEU A 802 18.99 -18.17 -1.89
C LEU A 802 18.47 -16.82 -2.37
N TYR A 803 17.86 -16.08 -1.46
CA TYR A 803 17.40 -14.73 -1.76
C TYR A 803 17.85 -13.73 -0.70
N ARG A 804 18.51 -12.65 -1.15
CA ARG A 804 19.16 -11.66 -0.27
C ARG A 804 18.22 -10.73 0.50
N ARG A 805 16.91 -10.77 0.20
CA ARG A 805 15.86 -9.99 0.88
C ARG A 805 14.82 -10.92 1.50
N SER A 806 13.77 -10.35 2.08
CA SER A 806 12.67 -11.13 2.64
C SER A 806 11.70 -11.62 1.55
N LYS A 807 10.76 -12.47 1.96
CA LYS A 807 9.70 -12.96 1.07
C LYS A 807 8.86 -11.81 0.50
N ALA A 808 8.66 -10.75 1.25
CA ALA A 808 7.87 -9.59 0.82
C ALA A 808 8.49 -8.83 -0.36
N GLU A 809 9.81 -8.80 -0.48
CA GLU A 809 10.51 -8.13 -1.57
C GLU A 809 10.84 -9.07 -2.74
N MET A 810 10.42 -10.34 -2.67
CA MET A 810 10.69 -11.30 -3.73
C MET A 810 9.82 -11.00 -4.95
N PRO A 811 10.41 -10.71 -6.13
CA PRO A 811 9.65 -10.31 -7.31
C PRO A 811 8.93 -11.45 -8.02
N ALA A 812 9.23 -12.71 -7.66
CA ALA A 812 8.54 -13.88 -8.22
C ALA A 812 7.06 -13.92 -7.79
N GLY A 813 6.22 -14.48 -8.63
CA GLY A 813 4.79 -14.64 -8.34
C GLY A 813 4.56 -15.52 -7.11
N GLN A 814 3.59 -15.14 -6.27
CA GLN A 814 3.27 -15.89 -5.05
C GLN A 814 2.89 -17.35 -5.34
N GLU A 815 2.14 -17.60 -6.40
CA GLU A 815 1.74 -18.92 -6.87
C GLU A 815 2.96 -19.81 -7.22
N GLU A 816 3.98 -19.21 -7.87
CA GLU A 816 5.21 -19.90 -8.23
C GLU A 816 6.09 -20.22 -7.01
N ILE A 817 6.12 -19.32 -6.03
CA ILE A 817 6.81 -19.55 -4.75
C ILE A 817 6.16 -20.72 -4.01
N GLU A 818 4.84 -20.76 -3.94
CA GLU A 818 4.08 -21.82 -3.28
C GLU A 818 4.23 -23.17 -4.01
N ALA A 819 4.22 -23.14 -5.34
CA ALA A 819 4.48 -24.33 -6.15
C ALA A 819 5.89 -24.91 -5.93
N ALA A 820 6.90 -24.05 -5.82
CA ALA A 820 8.28 -24.48 -5.54
C ALA A 820 8.41 -25.09 -4.13
N LEU A 821 7.81 -24.48 -3.13
CA LEU A 821 7.78 -25.01 -1.75
C LEU A 821 7.05 -26.36 -1.69
N ALA A 822 5.93 -26.51 -2.41
CA ALA A 822 5.19 -27.76 -2.49
C ALA A 822 6.00 -28.90 -3.19
N GLU A 823 6.91 -28.53 -4.08
CA GLU A 823 7.84 -29.47 -4.74
C GLU A 823 9.08 -29.83 -3.88
N GLY A 824 9.18 -29.27 -2.65
CA GLY A 824 10.23 -29.56 -1.67
C GLY A 824 11.50 -28.72 -1.83
N ILE A 825 11.45 -27.62 -2.57
CA ILE A 825 12.54 -26.66 -2.67
C ILE A 825 12.64 -25.87 -1.37
N LYS A 826 13.84 -25.76 -0.81
CA LYS A 826 14.12 -24.90 0.34
C LYS A 826 14.41 -23.50 -0.13
N ILE A 827 13.80 -22.49 0.51
CA ILE A 827 14.08 -21.07 0.22
C ILE A 827 14.69 -20.42 1.45
N GLU A 828 15.94 -19.99 1.32
CA GLU A 828 16.70 -19.27 2.34
C GLU A 828 16.61 -17.77 2.06
N PHE A 829 15.68 -17.11 2.74
CA PHE A 829 15.54 -15.65 2.69
C PHE A 829 16.65 -14.98 3.49
N MET A 830 16.85 -13.69 3.28
CA MET A 830 17.86 -12.87 3.99
C MET A 830 19.25 -13.48 3.92
N THR A 831 19.59 -14.11 2.78
CA THR A 831 20.84 -14.84 2.59
C THR A 831 21.47 -14.49 1.24
N ALA A 832 22.74 -14.12 1.26
CA ALA A 832 23.51 -13.84 0.05
C ALA A 832 24.80 -14.67 0.01
N PRO A 833 25.22 -15.15 -1.18
CA PRO A 833 26.52 -15.82 -1.31
C PRO A 833 27.65 -14.82 -1.17
N SER A 834 28.77 -15.24 -0.58
CA SER A 834 30.00 -14.45 -0.46
C SER A 834 31.16 -15.04 -1.29
N LYS A 835 31.19 -16.35 -1.42
CA LYS A 835 32.27 -17.06 -2.11
C LYS A 835 31.84 -18.48 -2.52
N ILE A 836 32.24 -18.94 -3.67
CA ILE A 836 32.10 -20.34 -4.10
C ILE A 836 33.38 -21.06 -3.66
N LEU A 837 33.21 -22.10 -2.86
CA LEU A 837 34.32 -22.96 -2.40
C LEU A 837 34.66 -23.95 -3.49
N VAL A 838 35.91 -23.94 -3.92
CA VAL A 838 36.39 -24.73 -5.04
C VAL A 838 37.44 -25.77 -4.58
N LYS A 839 37.27 -27.01 -4.98
CA LYS A 839 38.27 -28.08 -4.82
C LYS A 839 38.45 -28.80 -6.15
N ASP A 840 39.69 -28.94 -6.58
CA ASP A 840 40.04 -29.58 -7.85
C ASP A 840 39.27 -29.02 -9.07
N ASN A 841 39.15 -27.67 -9.11
CA ASN A 841 38.39 -26.91 -10.10
C ASN A 841 36.88 -27.22 -10.15
N LYS A 842 36.33 -27.84 -9.10
CA LYS A 842 34.87 -28.14 -8.98
C LYS A 842 34.28 -27.43 -7.77
N VAL A 843 33.00 -27.13 -7.84
CA VAL A 843 32.22 -26.61 -6.70
C VAL A 843 32.24 -27.67 -5.60
N ALA A 844 32.68 -27.26 -4.40
CA ALA A 844 32.71 -28.07 -3.18
C ALA A 844 31.81 -27.53 -2.07
N GLY A 845 31.27 -26.33 -2.26
CA GLY A 845 30.37 -25.67 -1.33
C GLY A 845 30.14 -24.21 -1.69
N LEU A 846 29.24 -23.56 -0.98
CA LEU A 846 28.92 -22.14 -1.12
C LEU A 846 28.97 -21.47 0.25
N GLU A 847 29.89 -20.52 0.42
CA GLU A 847 29.91 -19.66 1.58
C GLU A 847 28.85 -18.58 1.43
N CYS A 848 28.00 -18.45 2.44
CA CYS A 848 26.87 -17.52 2.48
C CYS A 848 26.97 -16.68 3.73
N ARG A 849 26.34 -15.50 3.70
CA ARG A 849 26.17 -14.64 4.89
C ARG A 849 24.73 -14.25 5.06
N ARG A 850 24.33 -14.04 6.30
CA ARG A 850 23.00 -13.53 6.61
C ARG A 850 22.94 -12.02 6.31
N MET A 851 21.76 -11.59 5.89
CA MET A 851 21.49 -10.19 5.54
C MET A 851 20.51 -9.58 6.53
N ARG A 852 20.55 -8.27 6.68
CA ARG A 852 19.49 -7.48 7.28
C ARG A 852 19.02 -6.45 6.26
N LEU A 853 17.80 -5.98 6.42
CA LEU A 853 17.24 -4.96 5.55
C LEU A 853 17.33 -3.60 6.25
N GLU A 854 17.98 -2.63 5.60
CA GLU A 854 18.20 -1.32 6.18
C GLU A 854 18.20 -0.25 5.07
N GLY A 855 17.42 0.83 5.28
CA GLY A 855 17.26 1.87 4.26
C GLY A 855 16.61 1.33 2.98
N PHE A 856 16.68 2.11 1.90
CA PHE A 856 16.07 1.77 0.61
C PHE A 856 17.07 1.94 -0.53
N ASP A 857 16.92 1.12 -1.55
CA ASP A 857 17.64 1.27 -2.80
C ASP A 857 16.89 2.23 -3.76
N SER A 858 17.51 2.54 -4.91
CA SER A 858 16.92 3.42 -5.92
C SER A 858 15.60 2.92 -6.51
N SER A 859 15.24 1.65 -6.30
CA SER A 859 13.96 1.07 -6.71
C SER A 859 12.88 1.11 -5.62
N GLY A 860 13.15 1.74 -4.48
CA GLY A 860 12.23 1.83 -3.34
C GLY A 860 12.11 0.54 -2.51
N ARG A 861 12.97 -0.48 -2.76
CA ARG A 861 13.00 -1.72 -1.96
C ARG A 861 14.04 -1.61 -0.85
N LYS A 862 13.76 -2.24 0.29
CA LYS A 862 14.72 -2.29 1.41
C LYS A 862 16.07 -2.83 0.95
N ARG A 863 17.16 -2.13 1.29
CA ARG A 863 18.53 -2.51 0.92
C ARG A 863 19.01 -3.66 1.79
N PRO A 864 19.47 -4.77 1.19
CA PRO A 864 20.09 -5.85 1.96
C PRO A 864 21.51 -5.48 2.35
N ILE A 865 21.81 -5.50 3.65
CA ILE A 865 23.12 -5.23 4.23
C ILE A 865 23.64 -6.51 4.90
N PRO A 866 24.89 -6.94 4.67
CA PRO A 866 25.47 -8.11 5.31
C PRO A 866 25.55 -7.93 6.83
N ILE A 867 25.20 -8.98 7.57
CA ILE A 867 25.43 -9.04 9.01
C ILE A 867 26.89 -9.49 9.23
N PRO A 868 27.73 -8.73 9.92
CA PRO A 868 29.10 -9.14 10.21
C PRO A 868 29.17 -10.45 11.00
N ASN A 869 30.15 -11.30 10.70
CA ASN A 869 30.40 -12.58 11.38
C ASN A 869 29.19 -13.55 11.32
N SER A 870 28.43 -13.52 10.26
CA SER A 870 27.27 -14.40 10.04
C SER A 870 27.50 -15.41 8.93
N GLU A 871 28.76 -15.60 8.50
CA GLU A 871 29.15 -16.50 7.44
C GLU A 871 28.88 -17.96 7.84
N PHE A 872 28.35 -18.71 6.90
CA PHE A 872 28.12 -20.14 7.04
C PHE A 872 28.28 -20.81 5.66
N THR A 873 28.56 -22.11 5.67
CA THR A 873 28.78 -22.88 4.45
C THR A 873 27.58 -23.79 4.13
N LEU A 874 27.09 -23.71 2.91
CA LEU A 874 26.17 -24.68 2.33
C LEU A 874 26.97 -25.74 1.55
N ALA A 875 26.72 -27.01 1.84
CA ALA A 875 27.26 -28.10 1.08
C ALA A 875 26.52 -28.27 -0.24
N VAL A 876 27.11 -27.84 -1.34
CA VAL A 876 26.53 -27.86 -2.68
C VAL A 876 27.58 -28.29 -3.69
N ASP A 877 27.18 -28.94 -4.78
CA ASP A 877 28.00 -29.36 -5.90
C ASP A 877 27.67 -28.63 -7.20
N THR A 878 26.53 -27.90 -7.21
CA THR A 878 26.08 -27.11 -8.34
C THR A 878 25.56 -25.76 -7.87
N VAL A 879 25.97 -24.67 -8.54
CA VAL A 879 25.52 -23.30 -8.27
C VAL A 879 24.94 -22.67 -9.54
N ILE A 880 23.72 -22.13 -9.46
CA ILE A 880 23.04 -21.49 -10.58
C ILE A 880 22.78 -20.01 -10.24
N PRO A 881 23.57 -19.06 -10.77
CA PRO A 881 23.39 -17.62 -10.53
C PRO A 881 22.27 -17.05 -11.43
N ALA A 882 21.05 -17.02 -10.92
CA ALA A 882 19.86 -16.52 -11.61
C ALA A 882 19.50 -15.08 -11.16
N VAL A 883 20.45 -14.15 -11.35
CA VAL A 883 20.34 -12.79 -10.78
C VAL A 883 19.79 -11.75 -11.76
N ASN A 884 20.24 -11.69 -12.98
CA ASN A 884 19.72 -10.78 -14.02
C ASN A 884 20.31 -11.14 -15.41
N TRP A 885 19.81 -10.46 -16.45
CA TRP A 885 20.21 -10.59 -17.84
C TRP A 885 20.51 -9.22 -18.46
N GLU A 886 21.38 -9.18 -19.47
CA GLU A 886 21.66 -8.01 -20.27
C GLU A 886 21.51 -8.33 -21.76
N PRO A 887 21.15 -7.32 -22.61
CA PRO A 887 21.17 -7.47 -24.06
C PRO A 887 22.59 -7.74 -24.59
N ASP A 888 22.67 -8.50 -25.65
CA ASP A 888 23.89 -8.59 -26.49
C ASP A 888 23.71 -7.72 -27.74
N LEU A 889 24.45 -6.63 -27.82
CA LEU A 889 24.39 -5.67 -28.91
C LEU A 889 25.61 -5.79 -29.87
N SER A 890 26.40 -6.84 -29.76
CA SER A 890 27.62 -7.05 -30.56
C SER A 890 27.35 -7.21 -32.08
N PHE A 891 26.09 -7.49 -32.44
CA PHE A 891 25.65 -7.59 -33.85
C PHE A 891 25.39 -6.23 -34.51
N LEU A 892 25.33 -5.14 -33.77
CA LEU A 892 25.13 -3.80 -34.32
C LEU A 892 26.42 -3.35 -35.05
N PRO A 893 26.32 -2.65 -36.19
CA PRO A 893 27.47 -2.14 -36.90
C PRO A 893 28.31 -1.20 -36.03
N ALA A 894 29.59 -1.42 -35.93
CA ALA A 894 30.52 -0.59 -35.18
C ALA A 894 30.64 0.79 -35.80
N GLY A 895 30.46 1.87 -35.05
CA GLY A 895 30.63 3.25 -35.48
C GLY A 895 29.38 3.90 -36.12
N ASP A 896 28.27 3.21 -36.28
CA ASP A 896 27.05 3.72 -36.91
C ASP A 896 26.22 4.64 -36.01
N GLY A 897 26.66 4.94 -34.78
CA GLY A 897 26.02 5.96 -33.92
C GLY A 897 24.70 5.50 -33.24
N PHE A 898 24.47 4.21 -33.06
CA PHE A 898 23.38 3.72 -32.22
C PHE A 898 23.57 4.19 -30.77
N GLN A 899 22.57 4.82 -30.21
CA GLN A 899 22.61 5.25 -28.83
C GLN A 899 22.29 4.07 -27.87
N VAL A 900 23.17 3.86 -26.88
CA VAL A 900 23.07 2.78 -25.90
C VAL A 900 23.15 3.36 -24.51
N THR A 901 22.33 2.85 -23.59
CA THR A 901 22.34 3.25 -22.18
C THR A 901 23.52 2.64 -21.42
N LYS A 902 23.75 3.10 -20.19
CA LYS A 902 24.79 2.54 -19.29
C LYS A 902 24.56 1.06 -18.92
N VAL A 903 23.35 0.55 -19.12
CA VAL A 903 22.98 -0.85 -18.86
C VAL A 903 22.85 -1.68 -20.14
N ALA A 904 23.52 -1.26 -21.19
CA ALA A 904 23.60 -1.93 -22.49
C ALA A 904 22.25 -2.14 -23.21
N THR A 905 21.26 -1.26 -22.99
CA THR A 905 20.00 -1.26 -23.74
C THR A 905 19.99 -0.20 -24.85
N LEU A 906 19.25 -0.47 -25.94
CA LEU A 906 19.09 0.50 -27.03
C LEU A 906 18.18 1.67 -26.61
N VAL A 907 18.58 2.88 -27.00
CA VAL A 907 17.76 4.08 -26.83
C VAL A 907 16.84 4.22 -28.04
N VAL A 908 15.56 4.42 -27.77
CA VAL A 908 14.52 4.64 -28.78
C VAL A 908 13.66 5.84 -28.39
N ASP A 909 12.99 6.42 -29.36
CA ASP A 909 11.89 7.35 -29.10
C ASP A 909 10.72 6.59 -28.45
N PRO A 910 10.22 7.00 -27.28
CA PRO A 910 9.22 6.25 -26.53
C PRO A 910 7.84 6.18 -27.22
N GLU A 911 7.51 7.14 -28.11
CA GLU A 911 6.22 7.17 -28.81
C GLU A 911 6.25 6.29 -30.07
N THR A 912 7.38 6.26 -30.78
CA THR A 912 7.51 5.59 -32.08
C THR A 912 8.37 4.33 -32.06
N LEU A 913 9.13 4.10 -30.99
CA LEU A 913 10.13 3.03 -30.89
C LEU A 913 11.23 3.07 -31.96
N GLN A 914 11.39 4.21 -32.64
CA GLN A 914 12.46 4.41 -33.61
C GLN A 914 13.78 4.68 -32.89
N THR A 915 14.85 4.08 -33.37
CA THR A 915 16.22 4.33 -32.88
C THR A 915 16.76 5.66 -33.47
N SER A 916 18.00 6.00 -33.14
CA SER A 916 18.73 7.10 -33.81
C SER A 916 18.86 6.94 -35.33
N HIS A 917 18.57 5.73 -35.87
CA HIS A 917 18.64 5.41 -37.31
C HIS A 917 17.24 5.40 -37.92
N VAL A 918 17.05 6.19 -38.98
CA VAL A 918 15.78 6.27 -39.73
C VAL A 918 15.46 4.88 -40.32
N GLY A 919 14.24 4.39 -40.06
CA GLY A 919 13.79 3.08 -40.56
C GLY A 919 14.25 1.90 -39.72
N VAL A 920 14.99 2.14 -38.62
CA VAL A 920 15.35 1.09 -37.64
C VAL A 920 14.59 1.34 -36.36
N PHE A 921 13.84 0.34 -35.93
CA PHE A 921 13.02 0.33 -34.73
C PHE A 921 13.53 -0.74 -33.73
N ALA A 922 13.28 -0.57 -32.43
CA ALA A 922 13.62 -1.59 -31.45
C ALA A 922 12.56 -1.66 -30.33
N ALA A 923 12.35 -2.88 -29.80
CA ALA A 923 11.42 -3.09 -28.70
C ALA A 923 11.68 -4.40 -27.93
N GLY A 924 11.03 -4.53 -26.77
CA GLY A 924 11.21 -5.63 -25.83
C GLY A 924 12.47 -5.44 -24.98
N ASP A 925 13.00 -6.54 -24.42
CA ASP A 925 14.09 -6.48 -23.44
C ASP A 925 15.39 -5.85 -23.97
N VAL A 926 15.58 -5.76 -25.27
CA VAL A 926 16.71 -5.05 -25.87
C VAL A 926 16.66 -3.53 -25.61
N VAL A 927 15.48 -2.99 -25.32
CA VAL A 927 15.21 -1.58 -24.99
C VAL A 927 15.00 -1.37 -23.50
N THR A 928 14.17 -2.21 -22.86
CA THR A 928 13.75 -2.03 -21.46
C THR A 928 14.64 -2.73 -20.44
N GLY A 929 15.50 -3.65 -20.89
CA GLY A 929 16.02 -4.72 -20.02
C GLY A 929 14.96 -5.81 -19.79
N PRO A 930 15.29 -6.87 -18.99
CA PRO A 930 14.38 -7.98 -18.77
C PRO A 930 13.03 -7.56 -18.21
N GLY A 931 11.96 -7.88 -18.93
CA GLY A 931 10.57 -7.55 -18.63
C GLY A 931 9.64 -8.75 -18.71
N THR A 932 8.35 -8.48 -18.77
CA THR A 932 7.31 -9.50 -18.89
C THR A 932 6.95 -9.77 -20.35
N VAL A 933 6.38 -10.97 -20.58
CA VAL A 933 5.89 -11.34 -21.92
C VAL A 933 4.82 -10.36 -22.42
N LEU A 934 3.98 -9.85 -21.51
CA LEU A 934 2.90 -8.92 -21.85
C LEU A 934 3.44 -7.57 -22.31
N GLU A 935 4.48 -7.04 -21.66
CA GLU A 935 5.19 -5.83 -22.08
C GLU A 935 5.82 -5.99 -23.46
N ALA A 936 6.50 -7.11 -23.68
CA ALA A 936 7.12 -7.40 -24.97
C ALA A 936 6.09 -7.48 -26.10
N ILE A 937 4.92 -8.08 -25.87
CA ILE A 937 3.80 -8.13 -26.82
C ILE A 937 3.25 -6.71 -27.08
N ALA A 938 3.03 -5.91 -26.03
CA ALA A 938 2.53 -4.54 -26.17
C ALA A 938 3.47 -3.65 -26.98
N MET A 939 4.78 -3.74 -26.70
CA MET A 939 5.80 -3.02 -27.46
C MET A 939 5.90 -3.52 -28.90
N GLY A 940 5.80 -4.84 -29.14
CA GLY A 940 5.78 -5.40 -30.50
C GLY A 940 4.58 -4.91 -31.32
N LYS A 941 3.42 -4.75 -30.68
CA LYS A 941 2.22 -4.17 -31.31
C LYS A 941 2.40 -2.69 -31.65
N LEU A 942 3.00 -1.91 -30.73
CA LEU A 942 3.32 -0.51 -30.96
C LEU A 942 4.34 -0.38 -32.09
N ALA A 943 5.39 -1.21 -32.12
CA ALA A 943 6.39 -1.22 -33.19
C ALA A 943 5.76 -1.52 -34.55
N ALA A 944 4.86 -2.50 -34.64
CA ALA A 944 4.15 -2.81 -35.88
C ALA A 944 3.36 -1.59 -36.41
N ARG A 945 2.65 -0.92 -35.51
CA ARG A 945 1.91 0.31 -35.83
C ARG A 945 2.86 1.40 -36.32
N SER A 946 3.93 1.65 -35.60
CA SER A 946 4.92 2.68 -35.93
C SER A 946 5.58 2.42 -37.28
N ILE A 947 6.01 1.21 -37.56
CA ILE A 947 6.58 0.76 -38.82
C ILE A 947 5.57 0.94 -39.96
N SER A 948 4.30 0.58 -39.76
CA SER A 948 3.26 0.74 -40.76
C SER A 948 3.04 2.20 -41.13
N TYR A 949 3.02 3.14 -40.18
CA TYR A 949 2.94 4.59 -40.44
C TYR A 949 4.19 5.09 -41.16
N TYR A 950 5.38 4.70 -40.71
CA TYR A 950 6.65 5.04 -41.35
C TYR A 950 6.68 4.62 -42.81
N LEU A 951 6.30 3.39 -43.14
CA LEU A 951 6.30 2.87 -44.48
C LEU A 951 5.28 3.57 -45.42
N ARG A 952 4.24 4.15 -44.87
CA ARG A 952 3.28 4.99 -45.65
C ARG A 952 3.73 6.43 -45.73
N GLY A 953 4.80 6.86 -45.07
CA GLY A 953 5.23 8.25 -45.00
C GLY A 953 4.27 9.14 -44.20
N GLU A 954 3.54 8.58 -43.27
CA GLU A 954 2.54 9.25 -42.43
C GLU A 954 3.07 9.43 -41.01
N ALA A 955 2.72 10.56 -40.37
CA ALA A 955 2.99 10.73 -38.95
C ALA A 955 2.06 9.84 -38.14
N MET A 956 2.61 9.15 -37.13
CA MET A 956 1.82 8.33 -36.23
C MET A 956 0.95 9.22 -35.33
N PRO A 957 -0.38 9.00 -35.26
CA PRO A 957 -1.25 9.75 -34.38
C PRO A 957 -0.87 9.52 -32.92
N LYS A 958 -0.83 10.61 -32.12
CA LYS A 958 -0.57 10.53 -30.68
C LYS A 958 -1.70 9.80 -29.94
N GLU A 959 -2.93 9.97 -30.41
CA GLU A 959 -4.09 9.32 -29.80
C GLU A 959 -4.29 7.89 -30.31
N LYS A 960 -4.55 6.97 -29.39
CA LYS A 960 -5.03 5.63 -29.75
C LYS A 960 -6.48 5.75 -30.20
N PRO A 961 -6.90 5.13 -31.32
CA PRO A 961 -8.30 5.14 -31.71
C PRO A 961 -9.16 4.47 -30.64
N ALA A 962 -10.24 5.14 -30.23
CA ALA A 962 -11.20 4.58 -29.30
C ALA A 962 -11.79 3.30 -29.88
N LYS A 963 -11.62 2.18 -29.19
CA LYS A 963 -12.14 0.88 -29.63
C LYS A 963 -13.55 0.68 -29.11
N ALA A 964 -14.47 0.27 -29.97
CA ALA A 964 -15.83 -0.06 -29.58
C ALA A 964 -15.85 -1.26 -28.62
N TRP A 965 -16.82 -1.27 -27.73
CA TRP A 965 -17.07 -2.39 -26.84
C TRP A 965 -17.88 -3.47 -27.56
N THR A 966 -17.54 -4.73 -27.32
CA THR A 966 -18.34 -5.83 -27.82
C THR A 966 -19.60 -5.94 -26.95
N GLN A 967 -20.75 -5.71 -27.57
CA GLN A 967 -22.03 -5.84 -26.88
C GLN A 967 -22.38 -7.33 -26.72
N VAL A 968 -22.26 -7.83 -25.49
CA VAL A 968 -22.69 -9.17 -25.10
C VAL A 968 -23.70 -9.03 -23.97
N GLU A 969 -24.87 -9.63 -24.14
CA GLU A 969 -25.91 -9.61 -23.09
C GLU A 969 -25.37 -10.25 -21.79
N ALA A 970 -25.65 -9.63 -20.64
CA ALA A 970 -25.28 -10.17 -19.35
C ALA A 970 -26.11 -11.42 -18.99
N VAL A 971 -25.43 -12.37 -18.34
CA VAL A 971 -26.13 -13.35 -17.48
C VAL A 971 -26.14 -12.68 -16.11
N VAL A 972 -27.28 -12.17 -15.69
CA VAL A 972 -27.44 -11.41 -14.44
C VAL A 972 -27.65 -12.39 -13.29
N LEU A 973 -26.74 -12.36 -12.32
CA LEU A 973 -26.89 -12.97 -11.00
C LEU A 973 -27.12 -11.86 -9.97
N SER A 974 -27.86 -12.15 -8.91
CA SER A 974 -27.96 -11.24 -7.76
C SER A 974 -26.64 -11.16 -6.98
N GLU A 975 -26.44 -10.07 -6.26
CA GLU A 975 -25.25 -9.91 -5.39
C GLU A 975 -25.14 -11.06 -4.38
N GLU A 976 -26.26 -11.50 -3.79
CA GLU A 976 -26.30 -12.64 -2.86
C GLU A 976 -25.88 -13.97 -3.50
N GLU A 977 -26.20 -14.20 -4.77
CA GLU A 977 -25.75 -15.38 -5.50
C GLU A 977 -24.26 -15.32 -5.78
N ILE A 978 -23.73 -14.15 -6.17
CA ILE A 978 -22.30 -13.94 -6.45
C ILE A 978 -21.47 -14.12 -5.17
N GLU A 979 -21.92 -13.59 -4.03
CA GLU A 979 -21.23 -13.74 -2.73
C GLU A 979 -21.12 -15.20 -2.27
N LYS A 980 -22.09 -16.03 -2.60
CA LYS A 980 -22.07 -17.47 -2.29
C LYS A 980 -21.14 -18.28 -3.19
N MET A 981 -20.77 -17.74 -4.35
CA MET A 981 -19.90 -18.41 -5.32
C MET A 981 -18.43 -18.11 -5.01
N LYS A 982 -17.66 -19.12 -4.71
CA LYS A 982 -16.19 -19.00 -4.52
C LYS A 982 -15.48 -19.02 -5.86
N ARG A 983 -14.35 -18.30 -5.93
CA ARG A 983 -13.42 -18.41 -7.06
C ARG A 983 -12.93 -19.85 -7.16
N PRO A 984 -12.97 -20.50 -8.34
CA PRO A 984 -12.46 -21.84 -8.50
C PRO A 984 -10.94 -21.88 -8.36
N GLU A 985 -10.44 -22.92 -7.74
CA GLU A 985 -9.00 -23.21 -7.75
C GLU A 985 -8.62 -23.89 -9.07
N MET A 986 -7.48 -23.49 -9.65
CA MET A 986 -6.92 -24.12 -10.83
C MET A 986 -6.54 -25.58 -10.51
N PRO A 987 -7.09 -26.59 -11.22
CA PRO A 987 -6.64 -27.95 -11.04
C PRO A 987 -5.16 -28.11 -11.38
N VAL A 988 -4.40 -28.71 -10.48
CA VAL A 988 -2.96 -28.88 -10.65
C VAL A 988 -2.52 -30.34 -10.51
N LEU A 989 -1.45 -30.70 -11.21
CA LEU A 989 -0.80 -32.02 -11.05
C LEU A 989 -0.26 -32.15 -9.62
N ALA A 990 -0.54 -33.26 -8.96
CA ALA A 990 -0.11 -33.49 -7.58
C ALA A 990 1.42 -33.42 -7.44
N PRO A 991 1.96 -32.85 -6.33
CA PRO A 991 3.40 -32.59 -6.18
C PRO A 991 4.28 -33.83 -6.32
N ASP A 992 3.83 -34.99 -5.84
CA ASP A 992 4.49 -36.28 -5.97
C ASP A 992 4.64 -36.72 -7.42
N LYS A 993 3.71 -36.35 -8.31
CA LYS A 993 3.73 -36.65 -9.73
C LYS A 993 4.56 -35.67 -10.57
N ARG A 994 5.07 -34.61 -9.99
CA ARG A 994 5.85 -33.58 -10.70
C ARG A 994 7.33 -33.93 -10.81
N ARG A 995 7.86 -34.76 -9.92
CA ARG A 995 9.26 -35.19 -9.93
C ARG A 995 9.54 -36.16 -11.11
N GLY A 996 10.66 -35.96 -11.80
CA GLY A 996 11.13 -36.86 -12.90
C GLY A 996 10.37 -36.69 -14.21
N ASN A 997 9.46 -35.72 -14.34
CA ASN A 997 8.79 -35.41 -15.60
C ASN A 997 8.57 -33.89 -15.79
N PHE A 998 8.25 -33.51 -17.03
CA PHE A 998 7.99 -32.13 -17.42
C PHE A 998 6.52 -31.92 -17.88
N ALA A 999 5.59 -32.80 -17.45
CA ALA A 999 4.18 -32.64 -17.75
C ALA A 999 3.64 -31.31 -17.19
N GLU A 1000 2.70 -30.70 -17.90
CA GLU A 1000 2.07 -29.44 -17.52
C GLU A 1000 1.48 -29.52 -16.11
N VAL A 1001 1.81 -28.56 -15.26
CA VAL A 1001 1.39 -28.56 -13.85
C VAL A 1001 -0.04 -28.05 -13.69
N GLU A 1002 -0.41 -26.96 -14.32
CA GLU A 1002 -1.77 -26.46 -14.34
C GLU A 1002 -2.58 -27.22 -15.40
N LEU A 1003 -3.74 -27.77 -15.04
CA LEU A 1003 -4.50 -28.67 -15.93
C LEU A 1003 -5.64 -27.98 -16.70
N GLY A 1004 -5.91 -26.70 -16.41
CA GLY A 1004 -7.00 -25.95 -17.00
C GLY A 1004 -8.34 -26.14 -16.27
N LEU A 1005 -9.29 -25.22 -16.47
CA LEU A 1005 -10.62 -25.31 -15.86
C LEU A 1005 -11.52 -26.22 -16.69
N PRO A 1006 -12.32 -27.09 -16.03
CA PRO A 1006 -13.44 -27.80 -16.69
C PRO A 1006 -14.49 -26.82 -17.23
N THR A 1007 -15.21 -27.20 -18.28
CA THR A 1007 -16.19 -26.36 -18.96
C THR A 1007 -17.24 -25.79 -18.02
N GLU A 1008 -17.82 -26.59 -17.15
CA GLU A 1008 -18.85 -26.16 -16.21
C GLU A 1008 -18.29 -25.17 -15.19
N THR A 1009 -17.07 -25.41 -14.72
CA THR A 1009 -16.36 -24.51 -13.79
C THR A 1009 -16.04 -23.17 -14.45
N ALA A 1010 -15.56 -23.18 -15.68
CA ALA A 1010 -15.27 -21.95 -16.43
C ALA A 1010 -16.54 -21.14 -16.70
N MET A 1011 -17.65 -21.78 -17.04
CA MET A 1011 -18.95 -21.10 -17.20
C MET A 1011 -19.45 -20.50 -15.89
N ALA A 1012 -19.35 -21.22 -14.79
CA ALA A 1012 -19.76 -20.75 -13.47
C ALA A 1012 -18.92 -19.53 -13.05
N GLU A 1013 -17.60 -19.60 -13.21
CA GLU A 1013 -16.70 -18.48 -12.93
C GLU A 1013 -17.00 -17.25 -13.80
N ALA A 1014 -17.24 -17.45 -15.09
CA ALA A 1014 -17.56 -16.37 -16.00
C ALA A 1014 -18.87 -15.65 -15.64
N ARG A 1015 -19.85 -16.36 -15.07
CA ARG A 1015 -21.13 -15.79 -14.61
C ARG A 1015 -20.99 -14.89 -13.39
N ARG A 1016 -19.94 -15.01 -12.59
CA ARG A 1016 -19.64 -14.10 -11.45
C ARG A 1016 -19.27 -12.67 -11.90
N CYS A 1017 -18.98 -12.47 -13.18
CA CYS A 1017 -18.54 -11.17 -13.70
C CYS A 1017 -19.65 -10.12 -13.58
N LEU A 1018 -19.36 -9.00 -12.90
CA LEU A 1018 -20.26 -7.86 -12.69
C LEU A 1018 -20.65 -7.12 -13.98
N ARG A 1019 -20.05 -7.44 -15.12
CA ARG A 1019 -20.30 -6.79 -16.44
C ARG A 1019 -20.29 -5.26 -16.33
N CYS A 1020 -19.18 -4.74 -15.79
CA CYS A 1020 -18.98 -3.31 -15.59
C CYS A 1020 -19.08 -2.48 -16.88
N ASP A 1021 -18.96 -3.12 -18.05
CA ASP A 1021 -19.15 -2.52 -19.37
C ASP A 1021 -20.61 -2.12 -19.65
N LEU A 1022 -21.57 -2.74 -18.99
CA LEU A 1022 -23.00 -2.49 -19.17
C LEU A 1022 -23.57 -1.49 -18.15
N SER A 1023 -22.85 -1.23 -17.05
CA SER A 1023 -23.25 -0.28 -16.00
C SER A 1023 -22.84 1.17 -16.36
N ARG A 1024 -23.30 1.69 -17.52
CA ARG A 1024 -23.06 3.06 -17.96
C ARG A 1024 -24.21 3.98 -17.55
#